data_9216aebb8fedf5a3d56a7677bf303fb3
#
_entry.id   9216aebb8fedf5a3d56a7677bf303fb3
#
_cell.length_a   1.000
_cell.length_b   1.000
_cell.length_c   1.000
_cell.angle_alpha   90.00
_cell.angle_beta   90.00
_cell.angle_gamma   90.00
#
_symmetry.space_group_name_H-M   'P 1'
#
loop_
_entity.id
_entity.type
_entity.pdbx_description
1 polymer ?
#
loop_
_entity_poly.entity_id
_entity_poly.type
_entity_poly.pdbx_seq_one_letter_code
_entity_poly.pdbx_strand_id
1 'polypeptide(L)'
;MSPEPPVGSGGGAALELLVHGVGGATPQEMLADPYTVRITGDETAAIHRRPDDEEAESHPERYEDGPVPEAYCWSNLTSGNGARALWLLLLPFMVVNLAHWMRPATNGLARTQRLYGVFVRLLALTLTVLLTAGACEVALDLVAWQCAGSAGCAEDRSWLGFLSAARDGWWAQPGRRLALAALVPAALVALLWYLSNRTWSAYEAQRPPTDAVPGGSLLEPAPVAGSADDATDATDATDAYEGPAGGPAGGSAHRAPKIRPALARPGFWYGRRLVARLRAAHTAAGFLTVAGAITGATARYDRGGSSAVREVVGWLLQSTLVVGGLVVLWVVCSRGRSERRRDGTLDKAVISRLPAVSLALLGVCVVYAAWSRPGWSSAGTLPGAITFPVLVLAQGVLVVALAAAALVLHRRAPHARIALHGLGGPAVAMLACALAGVMTGGVAQRVGDWLDGSGTPGMGEGSIIGPPVLLSWQAAVIPVLLVLLLIPLVVLAVRTVRTARRLAPVVEAEYGSREKKVTPDSVRTRRIAGARARAELTDAAPWLVGLVSGATLLLGIGAVLGAWLSGDVPGRAAEGGPALVQSVADTAQALGSWLIGLGFILFVTWGRRAYRDPSARRTIGILWDVGTFWPRASHPFAPPCYAERAVPDLTWRMASWTARTGGRLVISGHSQGSVLAAAAVWQLPEGTRHRVALLTYGSPLERLYGRWFPAYFGAGPLGDLGREVHCWRNLWRATDPIGGPVRTGAEGGAPAVDHGPLKDPLAYGRTERHPLPEPILGHSDYQADPVFAVERAALLDRLPPALPAQRDGTAADRGTAESPRSQGSSGRSSA
;
A
#
# COMPACT_ATOMS: atom_id res chain seq x y z
N MET A 1 -27.97 -12.79 -42.15
CA MET A 1 -28.92 -11.81 -41.57
C MET A 1 -28.46 -11.57 -40.14
N SER A 2 -27.85 -10.42 -39.91
CA SER A 2 -27.54 -9.95 -38.54
C SER A 2 -28.88 -9.59 -37.89
N PRO A 3 -29.10 -9.91 -36.61
CA PRO A 3 -30.28 -9.39 -35.92
C PRO A 3 -30.18 -7.86 -35.85
N GLU A 4 -31.22 -7.20 -36.31
CA GLU A 4 -31.42 -5.79 -36.11
C GLU A 4 -31.35 -5.46 -34.60
N PRO A 5 -30.65 -4.39 -34.20
CA PRO A 5 -30.68 -3.94 -32.82
C PRO A 5 -32.11 -3.51 -32.45
N PRO A 6 -32.52 -3.75 -31.18
CA PRO A 6 -33.84 -3.36 -30.73
C PRO A 6 -34.03 -1.84 -30.85
N VAL A 7 -35.16 -1.47 -31.45
CA VAL A 7 -35.61 -0.06 -31.65
C VAL A 7 -35.59 0.65 -30.32
N GLY A 8 -34.88 1.79 -30.26
CA GLY A 8 -34.63 2.60 -29.11
C GLY A 8 -35.85 3.05 -28.33
N SER A 9 -35.92 2.68 -27.08
CA SER A 9 -36.73 3.34 -26.06
C SER A 9 -36.12 4.71 -25.79
N GLY A 10 -36.84 5.80 -26.04
CA GLY A 10 -36.38 7.16 -25.87
C GLY A 10 -35.83 7.44 -24.50
N GLY A 11 -34.56 7.31 -24.36
CA GLY A 11 -33.82 7.46 -23.11
C GLY A 11 -32.87 8.66 -23.21
N GLY A 12 -32.99 9.60 -22.30
CA GLY A 12 -32.06 10.71 -22.17
C GLY A 12 -30.60 10.26 -21.97
N ALA A 13 -29.67 11.22 -21.93
CA ALA A 13 -28.25 11.03 -21.94
C ALA A 13 -27.77 9.87 -21.03
N ALA A 14 -26.95 8.98 -21.58
CA ALA A 14 -26.25 7.93 -20.87
C ALA A 14 -24.74 8.22 -20.87
N LEU A 15 -24.05 7.87 -19.78
CA LEU A 15 -22.60 8.04 -19.64
C LEU A 15 -21.94 6.70 -19.33
N GLU A 16 -20.83 6.43 -20.01
CA GLU A 16 -19.90 5.35 -19.60
C GLU A 16 -18.62 5.96 -19.00
N LEU A 17 -18.37 5.71 -17.71
CA LEU A 17 -17.16 6.14 -17.02
C LEU A 17 -16.15 5.00 -16.98
N LEU A 18 -15.13 5.05 -17.82
CA LEU A 18 -14.07 4.06 -17.94
C LEU A 18 -13.00 4.28 -16.87
N VAL A 19 -12.59 3.22 -16.17
CA VAL A 19 -11.52 3.24 -15.15
C VAL A 19 -10.49 2.18 -15.49
N HIS A 20 -9.26 2.60 -15.80
CA HIS A 20 -8.19 1.70 -16.21
C HIS A 20 -7.61 0.86 -15.08
N GLY A 21 -6.93 -0.23 -15.44
CA GLY A 21 -6.23 -1.15 -14.55
C GLY A 21 -4.84 -0.66 -14.11
N VAL A 22 -4.05 -1.61 -13.56
CA VAL A 22 -2.66 -1.37 -13.16
C VAL A 22 -1.75 -1.03 -14.35
N GLY A 23 -0.66 -0.32 -14.09
CA GLY A 23 0.31 0.09 -15.12
C GLY A 23 -0.12 1.30 -15.95
N GLY A 24 -1.34 1.78 -15.73
CA GLY A 24 -1.91 2.95 -16.40
C GLY A 24 -2.30 2.70 -17.85
N ALA A 25 -3.21 3.52 -18.35
CA ALA A 25 -3.55 3.69 -19.74
C ALA A 25 -3.64 5.19 -20.04
N THR A 26 -3.35 5.57 -21.28
CA THR A 26 -3.54 6.96 -21.71
C THR A 26 -5.02 7.21 -22.04
N PRO A 27 -5.50 8.47 -21.98
CA PRO A 27 -6.86 8.78 -22.40
C PRO A 27 -7.14 8.33 -23.84
N GLN A 28 -6.14 8.45 -24.73
CA GLN A 28 -6.19 8.05 -26.12
C GLN A 28 -6.39 6.54 -26.29
N GLU A 29 -5.65 5.74 -25.50
CA GLU A 29 -5.83 4.28 -25.49
C GLU A 29 -7.22 3.87 -24.96
N MET A 30 -7.73 4.56 -23.92
CA MET A 30 -9.03 4.23 -23.32
C MET A 30 -10.22 4.61 -24.16
N LEU A 31 -10.14 5.76 -24.85
CA LEU A 31 -11.22 6.30 -25.68
C LEU A 31 -11.10 5.87 -27.16
N ALA A 32 -10.02 5.14 -27.52
CA ALA A 32 -9.70 4.77 -28.90
C ALA A 32 -9.71 5.99 -29.87
N ASP A 33 -9.19 7.13 -29.41
CA ASP A 33 -9.12 8.36 -30.14
C ASP A 33 -7.75 9.03 -29.94
N PRO A 34 -7.02 9.44 -31.01
CA PRO A 34 -5.74 10.11 -30.89
C PRO A 34 -5.82 11.48 -30.21
N TYR A 35 -6.98 12.12 -30.24
CA TYR A 35 -7.22 13.41 -29.62
C TYR A 35 -8.19 13.30 -28.45
N THR A 36 -7.82 13.90 -27.34
CA THR A 36 -8.68 13.89 -26.14
C THR A 36 -8.65 15.24 -25.43
N VAL A 37 -9.77 15.63 -24.84
CA VAL A 37 -9.92 16.87 -24.08
C VAL A 37 -10.10 16.53 -22.60
N ARG A 38 -9.45 17.29 -21.71
CA ARG A 38 -9.63 17.17 -20.27
C ARG A 38 -10.86 17.93 -19.82
N ILE A 39 -11.85 17.20 -19.31
CA ILE A 39 -13.11 17.78 -18.82
C ILE A 39 -12.96 18.30 -17.40
N THR A 40 -12.26 17.56 -16.53
CA THR A 40 -12.05 17.94 -15.12
C THR A 40 -10.85 17.21 -14.53
N GLY A 41 -10.32 17.73 -13.42
CA GLY A 41 -9.15 17.18 -12.76
C GLY A 41 -7.88 17.98 -12.99
N ASP A 42 -6.73 17.38 -12.66
CA ASP A 42 -5.41 18.01 -12.76
C ASP A 42 -4.39 17.09 -13.48
N GLU A 43 -3.11 17.46 -13.44
CA GLU A 43 -2.02 16.68 -14.07
C GLU A 43 -1.82 15.28 -13.43
N THR A 44 -2.36 15.05 -12.23
CA THR A 44 -2.17 13.80 -11.48
C THR A 44 -3.33 12.82 -11.69
N ALA A 45 -4.56 13.33 -11.77
CA ALA A 45 -5.75 12.53 -12.04
C ALA A 45 -6.80 13.41 -12.74
N ALA A 46 -7.34 12.94 -13.86
CA ALA A 46 -8.27 13.71 -14.65
C ALA A 46 -9.26 12.82 -15.42
N ILE A 47 -10.38 13.39 -15.79
CA ILE A 47 -11.39 12.82 -16.67
C ILE A 47 -11.28 13.48 -18.05
N HIS A 48 -11.26 12.63 -19.07
CA HIS A 48 -11.12 13.03 -20.47
C HIS A 48 -12.28 12.53 -21.31
N ARG A 49 -12.57 13.24 -22.38
CA ARG A 49 -13.50 12.87 -23.48
C ARG A 49 -12.80 12.98 -24.83
N ARG A 50 -13.43 12.46 -25.86
CA ARG A 50 -13.08 12.78 -27.23
C ARG A 50 -13.46 14.25 -27.51
N PRO A 51 -12.82 14.96 -28.45
CA PRO A 51 -13.20 16.34 -28.77
C PRO A 51 -14.67 16.45 -29.18
N ASP A 52 -15.17 15.50 -30.00
CA ASP A 52 -16.55 15.49 -30.48
C ASP A 52 -17.60 15.24 -29.36
N ASP A 53 -17.15 14.71 -28.22
CA ASP A 53 -17.99 14.40 -27.04
C ASP A 53 -17.94 15.51 -25.96
N GLU A 54 -17.18 16.61 -26.19
CA GLU A 54 -16.97 17.67 -25.16
C GLU A 54 -18.28 18.26 -24.68
N GLU A 55 -19.18 18.56 -25.61
CA GLU A 55 -20.50 19.14 -25.35
C GLU A 55 -21.67 18.15 -25.53
N ALA A 56 -21.44 16.87 -25.21
CA ALA A 56 -22.41 15.80 -25.44
C ALA A 56 -23.77 16.03 -24.74
N GLU A 57 -23.76 16.67 -23.58
CA GLU A 57 -25.01 17.01 -22.86
C GLU A 57 -25.88 18.04 -23.58
N SER A 58 -25.31 18.86 -24.48
CA SER A 58 -26.02 19.82 -25.31
C SER A 58 -26.60 19.19 -26.58
N HIS A 59 -26.15 18.00 -26.96
CA HIS A 59 -26.53 17.28 -28.17
C HIS A 59 -26.90 15.83 -27.89
N PRO A 60 -27.88 15.54 -27.00
CA PRO A 60 -28.24 14.20 -26.60
C PRO A 60 -28.72 13.32 -27.77
N GLU A 61 -29.21 13.88 -28.83
CA GLU A 61 -29.65 13.21 -30.06
C GLU A 61 -28.54 12.44 -30.79
N ARG A 62 -27.27 12.81 -30.58
CA ARG A 62 -26.10 12.10 -31.16
C ARG A 62 -25.76 10.79 -30.47
N TYR A 63 -26.35 10.55 -29.28
CA TYR A 63 -26.00 9.44 -28.39
C TYR A 63 -27.20 8.52 -28.13
N GLU A 64 -28.14 8.45 -29.07
CA GLU A 64 -29.30 7.54 -28.98
C GLU A 64 -28.86 6.08 -29.00
N ASP A 65 -27.78 5.77 -29.75
CA ASP A 65 -27.27 4.42 -29.96
C ASP A 65 -26.26 3.94 -28.87
N GLY A 66 -25.86 4.80 -27.94
CA GLY A 66 -24.89 4.41 -26.90
C GLY A 66 -24.52 5.51 -25.92
N PRO A 67 -23.84 5.16 -24.83
CA PRO A 67 -23.42 6.13 -23.83
C PRO A 67 -22.24 6.99 -24.30
N VAL A 68 -22.15 8.22 -23.80
CA VAL A 68 -20.98 9.10 -23.95
C VAL A 68 -19.81 8.49 -23.18
N PRO A 69 -18.68 8.21 -23.83
CA PRO A 69 -17.52 7.63 -23.12
C PRO A 69 -16.69 8.72 -22.43
N GLU A 70 -16.36 8.47 -21.17
CA GLU A 70 -15.39 9.23 -20.38
C GLU A 70 -14.28 8.33 -19.86
N ALA A 71 -13.04 8.81 -19.87
CA ALA A 71 -11.89 8.08 -19.34
C ALA A 71 -11.33 8.76 -18.08
N TYR A 72 -11.38 8.08 -16.94
CA TYR A 72 -10.70 8.52 -15.73
C TYR A 72 -9.27 8.00 -15.71
N CYS A 73 -8.30 8.88 -15.86
CA CYS A 73 -6.87 8.57 -15.86
C CYS A 73 -6.25 8.96 -14.52
N TRP A 74 -5.74 7.97 -13.79
CA TRP A 74 -5.15 8.12 -12.47
C TRP A 74 -3.69 7.64 -12.36
N SER A 75 -3.09 7.20 -13.48
CA SER A 75 -1.74 6.64 -13.53
C SER A 75 -0.65 7.57 -12.98
N ASN A 76 -0.82 8.89 -13.11
CA ASN A 76 0.11 9.86 -12.55
C ASN A 76 0.10 9.93 -11.02
N LEU A 77 -0.88 9.35 -10.36
CA LEU A 77 -0.85 9.15 -8.90
C LEU A 77 0.17 8.08 -8.49
N THR A 78 0.51 7.13 -9.35
CA THR A 78 1.41 6.00 -9.06
C THR A 78 2.46 5.79 -10.16
N SER A 79 2.12 5.14 -11.25
CA SER A 79 3.03 4.66 -12.31
C SER A 79 3.55 5.75 -13.26
N GLY A 80 2.87 6.89 -13.35
CA GLY A 80 3.20 7.95 -14.31
C GLY A 80 4.48 8.76 -14.00
N ASN A 81 5.03 8.72 -12.78
CA ASN A 81 6.16 9.55 -12.36
C ASN A 81 7.39 8.70 -11.97
N GLY A 82 8.52 8.90 -12.67
CA GLY A 82 9.78 8.16 -12.48
C GLY A 82 10.43 8.34 -11.10
N ALA A 83 10.20 9.47 -10.41
CA ALA A 83 10.75 9.70 -9.07
C ALA A 83 10.23 8.69 -8.02
N ARG A 84 9.15 7.99 -8.33
CA ARG A 84 8.55 6.97 -7.46
C ARG A 84 9.33 5.64 -7.44
N ALA A 85 10.32 5.46 -8.30
CA ALA A 85 11.25 4.34 -8.17
C ALA A 85 11.96 4.34 -6.80
N LEU A 86 12.19 5.51 -6.19
CA LEU A 86 12.74 5.63 -4.84
C LEU A 86 11.84 5.04 -3.74
N TRP A 87 10.56 4.82 -4.00
CA TRP A 87 9.67 4.16 -3.03
C TRP A 87 10.05 2.69 -2.77
N LEU A 88 10.87 2.07 -3.63
CA LEU A 88 11.42 0.74 -3.35
C LEU A 88 12.19 0.66 -2.02
N LEU A 89 12.81 1.76 -1.59
CA LEU A 89 13.45 1.85 -0.27
C LEU A 89 12.43 1.79 0.88
N LEU A 90 11.18 2.15 0.61
CA LEU A 90 10.07 2.15 1.57
C LEU A 90 9.24 0.87 1.51
N LEU A 91 9.68 -0.14 0.73
CA LEU A 91 8.95 -1.39 0.52
C LEU A 91 8.57 -2.10 1.84
N PRO A 92 9.46 -2.24 2.86
CA PRO A 92 9.07 -2.84 4.14
C PRO A 92 7.90 -2.11 4.82
N PHE A 93 7.86 -0.78 4.71
CA PHE A 93 6.82 0.07 5.29
C PHE A 93 5.49 -0.10 4.56
N MET A 94 5.51 -0.24 3.24
CA MET A 94 4.33 -0.55 2.43
C MET A 94 3.78 -1.93 2.81
N VAL A 95 4.64 -2.93 2.89
CA VAL A 95 4.25 -4.32 3.17
C VAL A 95 3.62 -4.45 4.57
N VAL A 96 4.18 -3.82 5.60
CA VAL A 96 3.56 -3.84 6.94
C VAL A 96 2.25 -3.05 6.99
N ASN A 97 2.11 -2.01 6.16
CA ASN A 97 0.84 -1.29 6.05
C ASN A 97 -0.25 -2.18 5.41
N LEU A 98 0.08 -2.99 4.40
CA LEU A 98 -0.86 -3.97 3.84
C LEU A 98 -1.31 -5.00 4.88
N ALA A 99 -0.42 -5.48 5.75
CA ALA A 99 -0.75 -6.44 6.80
C ALA A 99 -1.86 -5.93 7.74
N HIS A 100 -1.97 -4.62 7.96
CA HIS A 100 -3.05 -4.02 8.76
C HIS A 100 -4.43 -4.31 8.18
N TRP A 101 -4.57 -4.24 6.85
CA TRP A 101 -5.83 -4.40 6.14
C TRP A 101 -6.20 -5.87 5.88
N MET A 102 -5.26 -6.80 6.06
CA MET A 102 -5.44 -8.24 5.83
C MET A 102 -6.10 -8.98 7.01
N ARG A 103 -6.71 -8.28 7.95
CA ARG A 103 -7.40 -8.92 9.08
C ARG A 103 -8.59 -9.76 8.62
N PRO A 104 -8.87 -10.92 9.28
CA PRO A 104 -10.07 -11.69 9.01
C PRO A 104 -11.35 -10.89 9.31
N ALA A 105 -12.39 -11.11 8.47
CA ALA A 105 -13.72 -10.56 8.73
C ALA A 105 -14.37 -11.28 9.90
N THR A 106 -14.91 -10.54 10.86
CA THR A 106 -15.72 -11.13 11.93
C THR A 106 -16.62 -10.07 12.57
N ASN A 107 -17.80 -10.48 13.00
CA ASN A 107 -18.71 -9.66 13.78
C ASN A 107 -18.45 -9.92 15.27
N GLY A 108 -18.36 -8.89 16.05
CA GLY A 108 -17.97 -8.97 17.47
C GLY A 108 -16.43 -9.06 17.65
N LEU A 109 -15.97 -9.43 18.85
CA LEU A 109 -14.53 -9.52 19.20
C LEU A 109 -13.75 -8.21 18.98
N ALA A 110 -14.38 -7.09 19.22
CA ALA A 110 -13.79 -5.78 19.03
C ALA A 110 -12.45 -5.59 19.76
N ARG A 111 -12.27 -6.18 20.94
CA ARG A 111 -10.98 -6.15 21.64
C ARG A 111 -9.87 -6.83 20.85
N THR A 112 -10.15 -7.99 20.25
CA THR A 112 -9.17 -8.74 19.43
C THR A 112 -8.84 -8.00 18.15
N GLN A 113 -9.84 -7.39 17.50
CA GLN A 113 -9.61 -6.55 16.31
C GLN A 113 -8.70 -5.35 16.63
N ARG A 114 -8.92 -4.72 17.79
CA ARG A 114 -8.06 -3.62 18.27
C ARG A 114 -6.64 -4.07 18.53
N LEU A 115 -6.47 -5.20 19.23
CA LEU A 115 -5.16 -5.77 19.52
C LEU A 115 -4.43 -6.09 18.22
N TYR A 116 -5.12 -6.64 17.21
CA TYR A 116 -4.55 -6.84 15.87
C TYR A 116 -3.97 -5.53 15.30
N GLY A 117 -4.75 -4.45 15.29
CA GLY A 117 -4.29 -3.14 14.81
C GLY A 117 -3.11 -2.58 15.62
N VAL A 118 -3.12 -2.73 16.95
CA VAL A 118 -2.01 -2.31 17.83
C VAL A 118 -0.74 -3.10 17.53
N PHE A 119 -0.82 -4.42 17.38
CA PHE A 119 0.35 -5.25 17.07
C PHE A 119 0.99 -4.87 15.74
N VAL A 120 0.18 -4.61 14.70
CA VAL A 120 0.72 -4.15 13.40
C VAL A 120 1.37 -2.78 13.53
N ARG A 121 0.80 -1.84 14.28
CA ARG A 121 1.41 -0.51 14.51
C ARG A 121 2.70 -0.60 15.30
N LEU A 122 2.78 -1.47 16.30
CA LEU A 122 4.03 -1.73 17.03
C LEU A 122 5.09 -2.35 16.13
N LEU A 123 4.71 -3.32 15.27
CA LEU A 123 5.62 -3.86 14.25
C LEU A 123 6.12 -2.76 13.31
N ALA A 124 5.22 -1.89 12.83
CA ALA A 124 5.60 -0.75 12.01
C ALA A 124 6.59 0.19 12.72
N LEU A 125 6.39 0.44 14.02
CA LEU A 125 7.33 1.24 14.82
C LEU A 125 8.70 0.57 14.92
N THR A 126 8.77 -0.75 15.13
CA THR A 126 10.06 -1.47 15.18
C THR A 126 10.82 -1.37 13.86
N LEU A 127 10.12 -1.32 12.71
CA LEU A 127 10.77 -1.13 11.40
C LEU A 127 11.40 0.26 11.27
N THR A 128 10.76 1.31 11.79
CA THR A 128 11.37 2.65 11.83
C THR A 128 12.61 2.68 12.73
N VAL A 129 12.53 2.05 13.91
CA VAL A 129 13.66 1.96 14.83
C VAL A 129 14.80 1.15 14.21
N LEU A 130 14.49 0.02 13.54
CA LEU A 130 15.47 -0.83 12.86
C LEU A 130 16.18 -0.09 11.72
N LEU A 131 15.45 0.63 10.87
CA LEU A 131 16.05 1.43 9.79
C LEU A 131 16.99 2.50 10.35
N THR A 132 16.54 3.19 11.42
CA THR A 132 17.36 4.25 12.05
C THR A 132 18.57 3.66 12.77
N ALA A 133 18.41 2.53 13.48
CA ALA A 133 19.51 1.80 14.11
C ALA A 133 20.51 1.29 13.06
N GLY A 134 20.05 0.78 11.91
CA GLY A 134 20.93 0.40 10.80
C GLY A 134 21.72 1.58 10.22
N ALA A 135 21.09 2.76 10.10
CA ALA A 135 21.80 3.97 9.70
C ALA A 135 22.82 4.43 10.77
N CYS A 136 22.49 4.27 12.06
CA CYS A 136 23.45 4.50 13.16
C CYS A 136 24.60 3.49 13.10
N GLU A 137 24.31 2.22 12.85
CA GLU A 137 25.32 1.16 12.69
C GLU A 137 26.35 1.54 11.62
N VAL A 138 25.87 1.93 10.45
CA VAL A 138 26.76 2.32 9.34
C VAL A 138 27.55 3.59 9.67
N ALA A 139 26.87 4.66 10.08
CA ALA A 139 27.49 5.97 10.23
C ALA A 139 28.29 6.12 11.55
N LEU A 140 27.70 5.65 12.66
CA LEU A 140 28.30 5.85 13.99
C LEU A 140 29.30 4.74 14.32
N ASP A 141 28.90 3.46 14.13
CA ASP A 141 29.79 2.34 14.50
C ASP A 141 30.84 2.10 13.41
N LEU A 142 30.44 1.60 12.23
CA LEU A 142 31.40 1.18 11.22
C LEU A 142 32.31 2.32 10.76
N VAL A 143 31.75 3.50 10.45
CA VAL A 143 32.55 4.62 9.89
C VAL A 143 33.24 5.44 11.00
N ALA A 144 32.47 6.01 11.93
CA ALA A 144 33.03 7.00 12.88
C ALA A 144 33.73 6.35 14.08
N TRP A 145 33.28 5.20 14.55
CA TRP A 145 33.86 4.54 15.71
C TRP A 145 35.00 3.60 15.33
N GLN A 146 34.72 2.61 14.46
CA GLN A 146 35.70 1.57 14.10
C GLN A 146 36.72 2.09 13.06
N CYS A 147 36.27 2.50 11.86
CA CYS A 147 37.21 2.88 10.79
C CYS A 147 38.00 4.16 11.11
N ALA A 148 37.35 5.24 11.50
CA ALA A 148 38.04 6.47 11.89
C ALA A 148 38.83 6.33 13.21
N GLY A 149 38.54 5.32 14.02
CA GLY A 149 39.29 4.96 15.23
C GLY A 149 40.52 4.11 14.96
N SER A 150 40.60 3.44 13.81
CA SER A 150 41.75 2.63 13.36
C SER A 150 42.63 3.41 12.39
N ALA A 151 43.91 3.50 12.68
CA ALA A 151 44.86 4.16 11.79
C ALA A 151 44.88 3.50 10.40
N GLY A 152 44.91 2.17 10.32
CA GLY A 152 44.96 1.45 9.05
C GLY A 152 43.74 1.71 8.18
N CYS A 153 42.52 1.64 8.72
CA CYS A 153 41.30 1.93 7.94
C CYS A 153 41.21 3.41 7.52
N ALA A 154 41.55 4.35 8.41
CA ALA A 154 41.43 5.78 8.15
C ALA A 154 42.46 6.31 7.14
N GLU A 155 43.64 5.72 7.05
CA GLU A 155 44.69 6.08 6.09
C GLU A 155 44.33 5.67 4.67
N ASP A 156 43.71 4.52 4.50
CA ASP A 156 43.20 4.01 3.22
C ASP A 156 42.00 4.80 2.68
N ARG A 157 41.41 5.69 3.48
CA ARG A 157 40.20 6.46 3.14
C ARG A 157 40.46 7.96 3.29
N SER A 158 40.98 8.60 2.26
CA SER A 158 41.38 10.03 2.26
C SER A 158 40.29 10.97 2.81
N TRP A 159 39.02 10.70 2.53
CA TRP A 159 37.86 11.45 3.01
C TRP A 159 37.59 11.33 4.52
N LEU A 160 38.13 10.31 5.19
CA LEU A 160 38.08 10.14 6.66
C LEU A 160 39.31 10.72 7.37
N GLY A 161 40.31 11.15 6.64
CA GLY A 161 41.57 11.60 7.23
C GLY A 161 41.43 12.70 8.30
N PHE A 162 40.44 13.58 8.21
CA PHE A 162 40.18 14.63 9.20
C PHE A 162 39.54 14.09 10.49
N LEU A 163 38.95 12.90 10.47
CA LEU A 163 38.37 12.20 11.62
C LEU A 163 39.34 11.19 12.24
N SER A 164 40.47 10.93 11.60
CA SER A 164 41.41 9.90 12.03
C SER A 164 41.95 10.15 13.41
N ALA A 165 41.88 9.13 14.27
CA ALA A 165 42.43 9.16 15.61
C ALA A 165 43.95 9.40 15.62
N ALA A 166 44.67 9.01 14.54
CA ALA A 166 46.12 9.17 14.40
C ALA A 166 46.57 10.64 14.16
N ARG A 167 45.68 11.55 13.79
CA ARG A 167 46.01 12.96 13.44
C ARG A 167 45.87 13.97 14.57
N ASP A 168 45.50 13.55 15.78
CA ASP A 168 45.31 14.38 16.99
C ASP A 168 44.52 15.69 16.77
N GLY A 169 43.64 15.71 15.73
CA GLY A 169 42.82 16.87 15.41
C GLY A 169 41.65 17.06 16.36
N TRP A 170 41.03 18.24 16.34
CA TRP A 170 39.83 18.51 17.13
C TRP A 170 38.71 17.48 16.94
N TRP A 171 38.54 17.01 15.68
CA TRP A 171 37.55 15.98 15.31
C TRP A 171 37.99 14.55 15.64
N ALA A 172 39.25 14.32 16.02
CA ALA A 172 39.77 12.98 16.31
C ALA A 172 39.19 12.34 17.59
N GLN A 173 38.60 13.18 18.48
CA GLN A 173 37.97 12.66 19.70
C GLN A 173 36.71 11.84 19.38
N PRO A 174 36.55 10.65 20.00
CA PRO A 174 35.44 9.72 19.71
C PRO A 174 34.06 10.38 19.80
N GLY A 175 33.79 11.16 20.84
CA GLY A 175 32.51 11.82 21.03
C GLY A 175 32.19 12.86 19.97
N ARG A 176 33.19 13.59 19.45
CA ARG A 176 32.99 14.57 18.37
C ARG A 176 32.78 13.90 17.03
N ARG A 177 33.46 12.78 16.76
CA ARG A 177 33.19 11.94 15.59
C ARG A 177 31.75 11.42 15.59
N LEU A 178 31.28 10.90 16.74
CA LEU A 178 29.91 10.42 16.90
C LEU A 178 28.90 11.57 16.73
N ALA A 179 29.16 12.75 17.28
CA ALA A 179 28.32 13.92 17.16
C ALA A 179 28.16 14.37 15.69
N LEU A 180 29.25 14.36 14.90
CA LEU A 180 29.22 14.67 13.48
C LEU A 180 28.50 13.58 12.67
N ALA A 181 28.83 12.31 12.91
CA ALA A 181 28.24 11.18 12.20
C ALA A 181 26.75 11.04 12.47
N ALA A 182 26.24 11.48 13.64
CA ALA A 182 24.81 11.47 13.99
C ALA A 182 23.95 12.32 13.04
N LEU A 183 24.56 13.26 12.30
CA LEU A 183 23.84 14.04 11.28
C LEU A 183 23.30 13.15 10.16
N VAL A 184 23.97 12.03 9.82
CA VAL A 184 23.53 11.12 8.73
C VAL A 184 22.21 10.44 9.07
N PRO A 185 22.07 9.67 10.18
CA PRO A 185 20.79 9.05 10.53
C PRO A 185 19.73 10.11 10.91
N ALA A 186 20.11 11.25 11.48
CA ALA A 186 19.15 12.33 11.75
C ALA A 186 18.60 12.94 10.45
N ALA A 187 19.44 13.17 9.44
CA ALA A 187 19.02 13.65 8.12
C ALA A 187 18.11 12.63 7.41
N LEU A 188 18.37 11.33 7.55
CA LEU A 188 17.48 10.27 7.02
C LEU A 188 16.08 10.37 7.64
N VAL A 189 15.98 10.51 8.97
CA VAL A 189 14.70 10.68 9.68
C VAL A 189 13.99 11.95 9.24
N ALA A 190 14.71 13.06 9.14
CA ALA A 190 14.17 14.35 8.68
C ALA A 190 13.67 14.26 7.23
N LEU A 191 14.41 13.57 6.35
CA LEU A 191 14.02 13.32 4.96
C LEU A 191 12.72 12.49 4.88
N LEU A 192 12.61 11.41 5.65
CA LEU A 192 11.41 10.58 5.71
C LEU A 192 10.20 11.40 6.20
N TRP A 193 10.38 12.21 7.22
CA TRP A 193 9.36 13.12 7.70
C TRP A 193 8.93 14.13 6.62
N TYR A 194 9.89 14.76 5.94
CA TYR A 194 9.63 15.72 4.86
C TYR A 194 8.87 15.08 3.69
N LEU A 195 9.33 13.91 3.22
CA LEU A 195 8.68 13.18 2.12
C LEU A 195 7.26 12.75 2.50
N SER A 196 7.07 12.23 3.71
CA SER A 196 5.74 11.85 4.20
C SER A 196 4.80 13.06 4.33
N ASN A 197 5.32 14.21 4.75
CA ASN A 197 4.53 15.44 4.86
C ASN A 197 4.14 16.00 3.49
N ARG A 198 5.08 16.03 2.54
CA ARG A 198 4.85 16.52 1.18
C ARG A 198 3.83 15.64 0.42
N THR A 199 3.97 14.32 0.51
CA THR A 199 3.04 13.39 -0.13
C THR A 199 1.66 13.45 0.49
N TRP A 200 1.57 13.62 1.82
CA TRP A 200 0.30 13.78 2.50
C TRP A 200 -0.49 15.01 2.02
N SER A 201 0.16 16.16 1.85
CA SER A 201 -0.50 17.36 1.35
C SER A 201 -1.01 17.25 -0.09
N ALA A 202 -0.30 16.47 -0.92
CA ALA A 202 -0.63 16.31 -2.33
C ALA A 202 -1.74 15.28 -2.59
N TYR A 203 -1.84 14.21 -1.81
CA TYR A 203 -2.73 13.07 -2.07
C TYR A 203 -3.89 12.97 -1.09
N GLU A 204 -3.61 13.10 0.21
CA GLU A 204 -4.54 12.78 1.29
C GLU A 204 -5.22 14.03 1.89
N ALA A 205 -4.76 15.23 1.54
CA ALA A 205 -5.30 16.48 2.10
C ALA A 205 -6.45 17.08 1.31
N GLN A 206 -6.73 16.60 0.10
CA GLN A 206 -7.76 17.17 -0.75
C GLN A 206 -9.16 16.80 -0.23
N ARG A 207 -9.96 17.80 0.08
CA ARG A 207 -11.40 17.60 0.33
C ARG A 207 -12.12 17.56 -1.00
N PRO A 208 -13.12 16.67 -1.17
CA PRO A 208 -14.02 16.79 -2.30
C PRO A 208 -14.68 18.17 -2.27
N PRO A 209 -14.98 18.76 -3.42
CA PRO A 209 -15.72 20.01 -3.47
C PRO A 209 -17.10 19.80 -2.85
N THR A 210 -17.38 20.55 -1.79
CA THR A 210 -18.64 20.51 -1.04
C THR A 210 -19.80 21.19 -1.77
N ASP A 211 -19.50 22.00 -2.78
CA ASP A 211 -20.42 23.03 -3.29
C ASP A 211 -21.18 22.59 -4.56
N ALA A 212 -20.97 21.39 -5.06
CA ALA A 212 -21.46 21.01 -6.39
C ALA A 212 -22.69 20.08 -6.42
N VAL A 213 -23.27 19.72 -5.28
CA VAL A 213 -24.44 18.84 -5.25
C VAL A 213 -25.63 19.54 -4.61
N PRO A 214 -26.73 19.78 -5.37
CA PRO A 214 -27.96 20.29 -4.82
C PRO A 214 -28.52 19.30 -3.77
N GLY A 215 -28.66 19.75 -2.51
CA GLY A 215 -29.26 18.94 -1.46
C GLY A 215 -28.34 18.41 -0.36
N GLY A 216 -27.08 18.85 -0.27
CA GLY A 216 -26.19 18.52 0.83
C GLY A 216 -24.90 17.84 0.39
N SER A 217 -23.87 17.97 1.19
CA SER A 217 -22.58 17.33 0.99
C SER A 217 -22.72 15.81 0.89
N LEU A 218 -22.35 15.23 -0.25
CA LEU A 218 -22.31 13.78 -0.47
C LEU A 218 -21.39 13.06 0.51
N LEU A 219 -20.52 13.80 1.19
CA LEU A 219 -19.40 13.31 1.98
C LEU A 219 -19.38 13.85 3.41
N GLU A 220 -20.28 14.78 3.75
CA GLU A 220 -20.57 15.06 5.15
C GLU A 220 -21.56 14.01 5.68
N PRO A 221 -21.25 13.36 6.80
CA PRO A 221 -22.26 12.58 7.49
C PRO A 221 -23.44 13.50 7.79
N ALA A 222 -24.66 13.05 7.49
CA ALA A 222 -25.85 13.70 8.05
C ALA A 222 -25.55 14.01 9.52
N PRO A 223 -25.86 15.20 10.04
CA PRO A 223 -25.59 15.54 11.42
C PRO A 223 -26.33 14.54 12.32
N VAL A 224 -25.67 13.45 12.62
CA VAL A 224 -25.99 12.68 13.82
C VAL A 224 -25.64 13.66 14.92
N ALA A 225 -26.62 14.06 15.70
CA ALA A 225 -26.42 14.91 16.85
C ALA A 225 -25.31 14.34 17.73
N GLY A 226 -24.04 14.81 17.52
CA GLY A 226 -22.83 14.30 18.15
C GLY A 226 -21.74 13.95 17.14
N SER A 227 -20.95 14.93 16.76
CA SER A 227 -19.56 14.91 16.21
C SER A 227 -19.27 14.40 14.80
N ALA A 228 -18.84 15.33 13.97
CA ALA A 228 -18.22 15.13 12.63
C ALA A 228 -16.79 14.57 12.67
N ASP A 229 -16.28 14.16 13.80
CA ASP A 229 -14.90 13.75 14.02
C ASP A 229 -14.69 12.22 14.11
N ASP A 230 -15.77 11.41 14.13
CA ASP A 230 -15.73 9.95 14.34
C ASP A 230 -15.40 9.12 13.07
N ALA A 231 -15.20 9.77 11.94
CA ALA A 231 -15.07 9.07 10.64
C ALA A 231 -13.69 8.47 10.37
N THR A 232 -12.68 8.72 11.21
CA THR A 232 -11.29 8.29 10.95
C THR A 232 -10.91 6.94 11.57
N ASP A 233 -11.73 6.38 12.46
CA ASP A 233 -11.53 5.03 13.03
C ASP A 233 -12.45 3.97 12.36
N ALA A 234 -12.73 4.12 11.07
CA ALA A 234 -13.54 3.15 10.32
C ALA A 234 -12.97 1.72 10.31
N THR A 235 -11.77 1.52 10.83
CA THR A 235 -11.17 0.21 11.06
C THR A 235 -11.61 -0.43 12.37
N ASP A 236 -12.06 0.35 13.36
CA ASP A 236 -12.42 -0.12 14.70
C ASP A 236 -13.91 0.03 15.05
N ALA A 237 -14.73 0.66 14.20
CA ALA A 237 -16.10 0.99 14.51
C ALA A 237 -17.12 -0.15 14.26
N THR A 238 -16.80 -1.38 14.69
CA THR A 238 -17.81 -2.43 14.88
C THR A 238 -18.52 -2.36 16.24
N ASP A 239 -18.20 -1.38 17.10
CA ASP A 239 -18.47 -1.44 18.53
C ASP A 239 -19.40 -0.40 19.10
N ALA A 240 -20.01 0.45 18.34
CA ALA A 240 -20.87 1.48 18.92
C ALA A 240 -22.34 1.26 18.58
N TYR A 241 -23.02 0.38 19.28
CA TYR A 241 -24.39 0.61 19.74
C TYR A 241 -24.81 -0.46 20.77
N GLU A 242 -24.40 -0.30 22.02
CA GLU A 242 -25.23 -0.70 23.16
C GLU A 242 -25.87 0.60 23.74
N GLY A 243 -27.07 0.88 23.28
CA GLY A 243 -27.91 1.91 23.88
C GLY A 243 -28.57 1.38 25.17
N PRO A 244 -28.86 2.22 26.18
CA PRO A 244 -29.48 1.80 27.41
C PRO A 244 -30.91 1.31 27.17
N ALA A 245 -31.25 0.16 27.74
CA ALA A 245 -32.59 -0.39 27.80
C ALA A 245 -33.47 0.50 28.71
N GLY A 246 -34.64 0.93 28.20
CA GLY A 246 -35.71 1.46 29.07
C GLY A 246 -36.57 2.52 28.41
N GLY A 247 -37.72 2.11 27.86
CA GLY A 247 -38.87 2.96 27.54
C GLY A 247 -39.90 2.20 26.67
N PRO A 248 -41.22 2.29 27.00
CA PRO A 248 -42.23 1.34 26.53
C PRO A 248 -42.73 1.59 25.09
N ALA A 249 -43.14 0.51 24.49
CA ALA A 249 -43.69 0.25 23.19
C ALA A 249 -44.69 1.28 22.60
N GLY A 250 -44.40 1.66 21.36
CA GLY A 250 -45.36 2.19 20.39
C GLY A 250 -44.97 1.62 19.03
N GLY A 251 -45.85 0.80 18.42
CA GLY A 251 -45.54 -0.05 17.26
C GLY A 251 -45.25 0.71 15.97
N SER A 252 -44.07 0.58 15.52
CA SER A 252 -43.69 0.49 14.09
C SER A 252 -42.46 -0.39 14.04
N ALA A 253 -42.46 -1.39 13.14
CA ALA A 253 -41.37 -2.32 12.99
C ALA A 253 -40.09 -1.56 12.60
N HIS A 254 -39.28 -1.16 13.57
CA HIS A 254 -37.96 -0.59 13.39
C HIS A 254 -37.06 -1.73 12.83
N ARG A 255 -36.84 -1.69 11.51
CA ARG A 255 -35.78 -2.45 10.85
C ARG A 255 -34.48 -2.12 11.58
N ALA A 256 -33.86 -3.11 12.20
CA ALA A 256 -32.56 -2.95 12.83
C ALA A 256 -31.61 -2.20 11.89
N PRO A 257 -30.84 -1.21 12.36
CA PRO A 257 -29.96 -0.43 11.50
C PRO A 257 -28.99 -1.39 10.80
N LYS A 258 -29.04 -1.45 9.46
CA LYS A 258 -28.11 -2.25 8.65
C LYS A 258 -26.70 -1.72 8.92
N ILE A 259 -25.83 -2.56 9.46
CA ILE A 259 -24.41 -2.25 9.66
C ILE A 259 -23.80 -2.05 8.27
N ARG A 260 -23.47 -0.82 7.91
CA ARG A 260 -22.81 -0.51 6.62
C ARG A 260 -21.43 -1.13 6.58
N PRO A 261 -21.01 -1.74 5.43
CA PRO A 261 -19.64 -2.20 5.21
C PRO A 261 -18.63 -1.07 5.45
N ALA A 262 -17.42 -1.41 5.91
CA ALA A 262 -16.40 -0.41 6.25
C ALA A 262 -16.09 0.55 5.08
N LEU A 263 -16.00 0.04 3.85
CA LEU A 263 -15.73 0.85 2.64
C LEU A 263 -16.87 1.83 2.30
N ALA A 264 -18.10 1.53 2.73
CA ALA A 264 -19.27 2.39 2.52
C ALA A 264 -19.38 3.50 3.57
N ARG A 265 -18.55 3.51 4.62
CA ARG A 265 -18.62 4.50 5.68
C ARG A 265 -18.08 5.84 5.20
N PRO A 266 -18.79 6.95 5.44
CA PRO A 266 -18.27 8.29 5.18
C PRO A 266 -16.92 8.47 5.93
N GLY A 267 -15.93 9.04 5.25
CA GLY A 267 -14.64 9.33 5.88
C GLY A 267 -13.60 8.19 5.84
N PHE A 268 -13.95 6.97 5.41
CA PHE A 268 -12.98 5.88 5.27
C PHE A 268 -11.73 6.27 4.44
N TRP A 269 -11.92 7.05 3.40
CA TRP A 269 -10.87 7.51 2.48
C TRP A 269 -10.19 8.81 2.93
N TYR A 270 -10.34 9.24 4.19
CA TYR A 270 -9.85 10.54 4.70
C TYR A 270 -9.06 10.41 6.02
N GLY A 271 -8.11 9.49 6.15
CA GLY A 271 -7.36 9.14 7.38
C GLY A 271 -6.38 10.19 7.94
N ARG A 272 -6.67 11.49 7.89
CA ARG A 272 -5.73 12.60 8.13
C ARG A 272 -5.08 12.65 9.53
N ARG A 273 -5.86 12.47 10.59
CA ARG A 273 -5.37 12.68 11.97
C ARG A 273 -4.51 11.52 12.43
N LEU A 274 -4.90 10.28 12.13
CA LEU A 274 -4.14 9.08 12.49
C LEU A 274 -2.74 9.12 11.86
N VAL A 275 -2.65 9.41 10.56
CA VAL A 275 -1.35 9.49 9.85
C VAL A 275 -0.45 10.57 10.43
N ALA A 276 -0.98 11.76 10.74
CA ALA A 276 -0.21 12.85 11.33
C ALA A 276 0.34 12.48 12.71
N ARG A 277 -0.47 11.83 13.56
CA ARG A 277 -0.07 11.35 14.89
C ARG A 277 0.99 10.25 14.81
N LEU A 278 0.79 9.25 13.95
CA LEU A 278 1.78 8.20 13.73
C LEU A 278 3.10 8.78 13.17
N ARG A 279 3.03 9.75 12.25
CA ARG A 279 4.21 10.42 11.71
C ARG A 279 5.00 11.12 12.81
N ALA A 280 4.33 11.85 13.71
CA ALA A 280 4.99 12.48 14.86
C ALA A 280 5.67 11.44 15.76
N ALA A 281 5.00 10.33 16.06
CA ALA A 281 5.54 9.25 16.88
C ALA A 281 6.74 8.56 16.24
N HIS A 282 6.67 8.20 14.96
CA HIS A 282 7.77 7.54 14.24
C HIS A 282 8.98 8.47 14.02
N THR A 283 8.74 9.76 13.74
CA THR A 283 9.83 10.76 13.66
C THR A 283 10.53 10.91 15.00
N ALA A 284 9.76 11.02 16.08
CA ALA A 284 10.33 11.07 17.43
C ALA A 284 11.12 9.80 17.78
N ALA A 285 10.58 8.61 17.46
CA ALA A 285 11.29 7.35 17.64
C ALA A 285 12.64 7.34 16.93
N GLY A 286 12.68 7.82 15.68
CA GLY A 286 13.93 7.92 14.92
C GLY A 286 14.96 8.84 15.61
N PHE A 287 14.58 10.06 15.99
CA PHE A 287 15.49 10.98 16.69
C PHE A 287 15.94 10.45 18.06
N LEU A 288 15.03 9.81 18.82
CA LEU A 288 15.37 9.17 20.09
C LEU A 288 16.32 7.98 19.91
N THR A 289 16.22 7.23 18.81
CA THR A 289 17.15 6.14 18.50
C THR A 289 18.56 6.67 18.23
N VAL A 290 18.69 7.74 17.43
CA VAL A 290 20.00 8.39 17.20
C VAL A 290 20.56 8.93 18.50
N ALA A 291 19.77 9.65 19.28
CA ALA A 291 20.17 10.19 20.59
C ALA A 291 20.62 9.08 21.54
N GLY A 292 19.89 7.95 21.58
CA GLY A 292 20.22 6.78 22.39
C GLY A 292 21.56 6.15 22.00
N ALA A 293 21.85 6.04 20.69
CA ALA A 293 23.10 5.48 20.20
C ALA A 293 24.32 6.29 20.64
N ILE A 294 24.30 7.63 20.46
CA ILE A 294 25.43 8.49 20.87
C ILE A 294 25.55 8.61 22.41
N THR A 295 24.41 8.74 23.11
CA THR A 295 24.40 8.88 24.58
C THR A 295 24.78 7.57 25.29
N GLY A 296 24.44 6.42 24.70
CA GLY A 296 24.80 5.12 25.24
C GLY A 296 26.31 4.92 25.36
N ALA A 297 27.07 5.29 24.34
CA ALA A 297 28.52 5.22 24.31
C ALA A 297 29.16 6.24 25.27
N THR A 298 28.71 7.49 25.21
CA THR A 298 29.28 8.58 26.03
C THR A 298 29.02 8.41 27.51
N ALA A 299 27.76 8.07 27.89
CA ALA A 299 27.40 7.86 29.28
C ALA A 299 28.05 6.60 29.88
N ARG A 300 28.32 5.56 29.08
CA ARG A 300 29.07 4.38 29.53
C ARG A 300 30.49 4.74 29.89
N TYR A 301 31.17 5.61 29.11
CA TYR A 301 32.50 6.09 29.43
C TYR A 301 32.49 6.96 30.69
N ASP A 302 31.55 7.91 30.81
CA ASP A 302 31.46 8.84 31.93
C ASP A 302 31.17 8.12 33.27
N ARG A 303 30.50 6.99 33.30
CA ARG A 303 30.27 6.16 34.51
C ARG A 303 31.57 5.55 35.09
N GLY A 304 32.59 5.35 34.26
CA GLY A 304 33.90 4.90 34.69
C GLY A 304 34.91 6.06 34.91
N GLY A 305 34.46 7.30 34.67
CA GLY A 305 35.31 8.49 34.74
C GLY A 305 35.27 9.20 36.10
N SER A 306 36.13 10.20 36.26
CA SER A 306 36.26 10.98 37.51
C SER A 306 35.28 12.15 37.64
N SER A 307 34.45 12.46 36.64
CA SER A 307 33.55 13.61 36.64
C SER A 307 32.11 13.26 37.01
N ALA A 308 31.73 13.48 38.25
CA ALA A 308 30.36 13.30 38.73
C ALA A 308 29.32 14.10 37.93
N VAL A 309 29.66 15.30 37.43
CA VAL A 309 28.76 16.12 36.63
C VAL A 309 28.38 15.42 35.31
N ARG A 310 29.37 14.86 34.58
CA ARG A 310 29.14 14.17 33.32
C ARG A 310 28.35 12.89 33.55
N GLU A 311 28.62 12.17 34.63
CA GLU A 311 27.87 10.95 35.00
C GLU A 311 26.40 11.28 35.29
N VAL A 312 26.08 12.28 36.09
CA VAL A 312 24.71 12.72 36.41
C VAL A 312 23.99 13.18 35.15
N VAL A 313 24.62 13.99 34.29
CA VAL A 313 24.05 14.41 33.02
C VAL A 313 23.76 13.19 32.13
N GLY A 314 24.66 12.22 32.04
CA GLY A 314 24.46 10.97 31.31
C GLY A 314 23.24 10.18 31.79
N TRP A 315 23.07 10.05 33.13
CA TRP A 315 21.89 9.40 33.69
C TRP A 315 20.59 10.15 33.43
N LEU A 316 20.59 11.47 33.54
CA LEU A 316 19.44 12.33 33.25
C LEU A 316 19.01 12.21 31.79
N LEU A 317 19.97 12.27 30.85
CA LEU A 317 19.69 12.11 29.41
C LEU A 317 19.13 10.71 29.11
N GLN A 318 19.74 9.64 29.63
CA GLN A 318 19.24 8.28 29.41
C GLN A 318 17.84 8.09 29.98
N SER A 319 17.56 8.58 31.19
CA SER A 319 16.22 8.54 31.79
C SER A 319 15.19 9.30 30.92
N THR A 320 15.57 10.49 30.43
CA THR A 320 14.70 11.29 29.54
C THR A 320 14.43 10.57 28.23
N LEU A 321 15.43 9.88 27.64
CA LEU A 321 15.26 9.08 26.42
C LEU A 321 14.31 7.91 26.65
N VAL A 322 14.39 7.22 27.78
CA VAL A 322 13.46 6.14 28.15
C VAL A 322 12.04 6.68 28.30
N VAL A 323 11.84 7.80 29.00
CA VAL A 323 10.52 8.45 29.11
C VAL A 323 9.99 8.84 27.73
N GLY A 324 10.83 9.42 26.87
CA GLY A 324 10.48 9.73 25.48
C GLY A 324 10.02 8.51 24.70
N GLY A 325 10.73 7.38 24.84
CA GLY A 325 10.35 6.09 24.24
C GLY A 325 9.00 5.58 24.75
N LEU A 326 8.72 5.68 26.06
CA LEU A 326 7.43 5.30 26.65
C LEU A 326 6.28 6.19 26.13
N VAL A 327 6.53 7.49 25.96
CA VAL A 327 5.56 8.42 25.36
C VAL A 327 5.26 8.01 23.91
N VAL A 328 6.28 7.69 23.12
CA VAL A 328 6.07 7.20 21.74
C VAL A 328 5.24 5.91 21.73
N LEU A 329 5.57 4.93 22.57
CA LEU A 329 4.79 3.69 22.69
C LEU A 329 3.34 3.97 23.09
N TRP A 330 3.13 4.87 24.06
CA TRP A 330 1.79 5.27 24.47
C TRP A 330 1.00 5.91 23.31
N VAL A 331 1.61 6.80 22.52
CA VAL A 331 0.97 7.45 21.37
C VAL A 331 0.58 6.41 20.31
N VAL A 332 1.46 5.43 20.01
CA VAL A 332 1.21 4.38 19.01
C VAL A 332 0.14 3.39 19.47
N CYS A 333 0.13 3.03 20.76
CA CYS A 333 -0.84 2.10 21.34
C CYS A 333 -2.17 2.77 21.72
N SER A 334 -2.15 4.10 21.98
CA SER A 334 -3.36 4.79 22.41
C SER A 334 -4.41 4.73 21.29
N ARG A 335 -5.62 4.36 21.68
CA ARG A 335 -6.78 4.52 20.82
C ARG A 335 -7.00 5.99 20.56
N GLY A 336 -7.58 6.26 19.42
CA GLY A 336 -8.20 7.52 19.12
C GLY A 336 -9.17 8.05 20.13
N ARG A 337 -8.67 8.41 21.30
CA ARG A 337 -9.37 9.38 22.18
C ARG A 337 -9.55 10.71 21.46
N SER A 338 -8.87 10.87 20.30
CA SER A 338 -8.95 12.01 19.39
C SER A 338 -10.30 12.24 18.73
N GLU A 339 -11.25 11.34 18.88
CA GLU A 339 -12.58 11.43 18.27
C GLU A 339 -13.56 12.29 19.04
N ARG A 340 -13.28 12.61 20.31
CA ARG A 340 -14.08 13.55 21.09
C ARG A 340 -13.51 14.97 20.98
N ARG A 341 -14.35 15.96 20.83
CA ARG A 341 -14.00 17.41 20.71
C ARG A 341 -12.96 17.91 21.75
N ARG A 342 -12.78 17.23 22.88
CA ARG A 342 -11.81 17.54 23.92
C ARG A 342 -10.38 17.11 23.58
N ASP A 343 -10.18 16.13 22.70
CA ASP A 343 -8.87 15.56 22.40
C ASP A 343 -8.12 16.26 21.27
N GLY A 344 -8.76 17.17 20.55
CA GLY A 344 -8.12 17.94 19.45
C GLY A 344 -6.93 18.80 19.89
N THR A 345 -6.86 19.20 21.17
CA THR A 345 -5.72 19.95 21.74
C THR A 345 -4.53 19.04 22.05
N LEU A 346 -4.78 17.81 22.56
CA LEU A 346 -3.73 16.81 22.82
C LEU A 346 -3.11 16.35 21.51
N ASP A 347 -3.92 16.07 20.49
CA ASP A 347 -3.43 15.67 19.17
C ASP A 347 -2.58 16.75 18.50
N LYS A 348 -3.02 18.01 18.55
CA LYS A 348 -2.23 19.15 18.07
C LYS A 348 -0.91 19.26 18.81
N ALA A 349 -0.93 19.08 20.13
CA ALA A 349 0.28 19.13 20.96
C ALA A 349 1.26 17.97 20.62
N VAL A 350 0.74 16.74 20.46
CA VAL A 350 1.55 15.57 20.07
C VAL A 350 2.15 15.77 18.67
N ILE A 351 1.35 16.19 17.70
CA ILE A 351 1.78 16.35 16.31
C ILE A 351 2.88 17.42 16.17
N SER A 352 2.75 18.53 16.89
CA SER A 352 3.69 19.65 16.78
C SER A 352 4.89 19.53 17.72
N ARG A 353 4.66 19.13 18.98
CA ARG A 353 5.70 19.17 20.03
C ARG A 353 6.57 17.92 20.09
N LEU A 354 5.99 16.71 19.85
CA LEU A 354 6.73 15.47 20.02
C LEU A 354 7.97 15.37 19.11
N PRO A 355 7.89 15.65 17.79
CA PRO A 355 9.07 15.68 16.93
C PRO A 355 10.06 16.77 17.31
N ALA A 356 9.57 17.97 17.66
CA ALA A 356 10.40 19.10 18.01
C ALA A 356 11.19 18.87 19.31
N VAL A 357 10.52 18.33 20.35
CA VAL A 357 11.17 17.99 21.63
C VAL A 357 12.21 16.88 21.45
N SER A 358 11.88 15.84 20.66
CA SER A 358 12.84 14.75 20.41
C SER A 358 14.06 15.23 19.59
N LEU A 359 13.87 16.14 18.63
CA LEU A 359 14.97 16.76 17.90
C LEU A 359 15.83 17.67 18.82
N ALA A 360 15.19 18.48 19.68
CA ALA A 360 15.91 19.29 20.67
C ALA A 360 16.72 18.41 21.64
N LEU A 361 16.12 17.31 22.12
CA LEU A 361 16.82 16.35 22.97
C LEU A 361 18.01 15.70 22.24
N LEU A 362 17.88 15.35 20.95
CA LEU A 362 19.00 14.90 20.13
C LEU A 362 20.09 15.97 20.07
N GLY A 363 19.74 17.25 19.88
CA GLY A 363 20.70 18.37 19.93
C GLY A 363 21.47 18.44 21.25
N VAL A 364 20.78 18.29 22.39
CA VAL A 364 21.43 18.25 23.71
C VAL A 364 22.36 17.04 23.83
N CYS A 365 21.95 15.86 23.34
CA CYS A 365 22.79 14.67 23.33
C CYS A 365 24.02 14.81 22.43
N VAL A 366 23.91 15.51 21.29
CA VAL A 366 25.03 15.84 20.39
C VAL A 366 26.05 16.76 21.13
N VAL A 367 25.57 17.79 21.80
CA VAL A 367 26.43 18.69 22.62
C VAL A 367 27.10 17.90 23.74
N TYR A 368 26.36 17.05 24.44
CA TYR A 368 26.91 16.19 25.49
C TYR A 368 27.96 15.20 24.93
N ALA A 369 27.75 14.61 23.78
CA ALA A 369 28.73 13.74 23.14
C ALA A 369 29.99 14.48 22.70
N ALA A 370 29.84 15.70 22.16
CA ALA A 370 30.96 16.55 21.73
C ALA A 370 31.82 17.11 22.87
N TRP A 371 31.34 17.03 24.12
CA TRP A 371 32.08 17.48 25.30
C TRP A 371 33.41 16.73 25.41
N SER A 372 34.52 17.49 25.64
CA SER A 372 35.86 16.93 25.64
C SER A 372 36.05 15.86 26.74
N ARG A 373 36.59 14.69 26.36
CA ARG A 373 36.93 13.58 27.23
C ARG A 373 38.36 13.12 27.00
N PRO A 374 39.33 13.72 27.69
CA PRO A 374 40.73 13.31 27.58
C PRO A 374 40.88 11.81 27.88
N GLY A 375 41.68 11.11 27.06
CA GLY A 375 41.94 9.68 27.22
C GLY A 375 40.86 8.74 26.75
N TRP A 376 39.73 9.25 26.19
CA TRP A 376 38.74 8.41 25.57
C TRP A 376 39.18 7.99 24.15
N SER A 377 39.38 6.69 23.95
CA SER A 377 39.67 6.09 22.66
C SER A 377 38.52 5.19 22.21
N SER A 378 38.28 5.07 20.91
CA SER A 378 37.36 4.09 20.34
C SER A 378 38.07 2.74 20.24
N ALA A 379 37.53 1.73 20.90
CA ALA A 379 37.97 0.37 20.83
C ALA A 379 36.76 -0.57 20.71
N GLY A 380 36.90 -1.62 19.95
CA GLY A 380 35.82 -2.57 19.76
C GLY A 380 34.69 -2.02 18.89
N THR A 381 33.48 -2.53 19.10
CA THR A 381 32.25 -2.05 18.50
C THR A 381 31.60 -0.97 19.36
N LEU A 382 30.80 -0.11 18.75
CA LEU A 382 30.04 0.92 19.49
C LEU A 382 29.08 0.27 20.50
N PRO A 383 29.05 0.70 21.78
CA PRO A 383 28.09 0.20 22.74
C PRO A 383 26.63 0.35 22.28
N GLY A 384 25.88 -0.75 22.24
CA GLY A 384 24.48 -0.75 21.81
C GLY A 384 24.09 -1.88 20.84
N ALA A 385 25.01 -2.77 20.49
CA ALA A 385 24.77 -3.91 19.60
C ALA A 385 23.59 -4.80 20.03
N ILE A 386 23.26 -4.84 21.35
CA ILE A 386 22.08 -5.55 21.90
C ILE A 386 20.74 -5.04 21.31
N THR A 387 20.69 -3.85 20.76
CA THR A 387 19.49 -3.27 20.14
C THR A 387 18.94 -4.17 19.03
N PHE A 388 19.80 -4.76 18.20
CA PHE A 388 19.39 -5.60 17.08
C PHE A 388 18.72 -6.91 17.53
N PRO A 389 19.31 -7.75 18.40
CA PRO A 389 18.60 -8.95 18.89
C PRO A 389 17.32 -8.63 19.66
N VAL A 390 17.27 -7.54 20.44
CA VAL A 390 16.05 -7.11 21.13
C VAL A 390 14.95 -6.74 20.14
N LEU A 391 15.27 -6.01 19.06
CA LEU A 391 14.29 -5.65 18.01
C LEU A 391 13.78 -6.89 17.28
N VAL A 392 14.67 -7.82 16.89
CA VAL A 392 14.28 -9.06 16.18
C VAL A 392 13.39 -9.93 17.06
N LEU A 393 13.71 -10.09 18.34
CA LEU A 393 12.89 -10.83 19.30
C LEU A 393 11.53 -10.15 19.51
N ALA A 394 11.50 -8.83 19.66
CA ALA A 394 10.25 -8.07 19.78
C ALA A 394 9.38 -8.23 18.53
N GLN A 395 9.96 -8.17 17.32
CA GLN A 395 9.26 -8.42 16.06
C GLN A 395 8.70 -9.85 16.03
N GLY A 396 9.48 -10.86 16.40
CA GLY A 396 9.02 -12.25 16.49
C GLY A 396 7.83 -12.42 17.42
N VAL A 397 7.89 -11.88 18.65
CA VAL A 397 6.80 -11.91 19.63
C VAL A 397 5.55 -11.21 19.10
N LEU A 398 5.70 -10.04 18.46
CA LEU A 398 4.57 -9.29 17.89
C LEU A 398 3.94 -10.03 16.71
N VAL A 399 4.71 -10.69 15.84
CA VAL A 399 4.19 -11.53 14.74
C VAL A 399 3.42 -12.72 15.29
N VAL A 400 3.92 -13.40 16.32
CA VAL A 400 3.20 -14.51 16.97
C VAL A 400 1.90 -14.03 17.63
N ALA A 401 1.94 -12.90 18.34
CA ALA A 401 0.74 -12.30 18.95
C ALA A 401 -0.29 -11.89 17.87
N LEU A 402 0.18 -11.34 16.76
CA LEU A 402 -0.64 -11.00 15.59
C LEU A 402 -1.28 -12.26 14.97
N ALA A 403 -0.51 -13.34 14.84
CA ALA A 403 -1.01 -14.62 14.33
C ALA A 403 -2.07 -15.22 15.27
N ALA A 404 -1.85 -15.17 16.58
CA ALA A 404 -2.83 -15.61 17.56
C ALA A 404 -4.14 -14.80 17.46
N ALA A 405 -4.05 -13.47 17.38
CA ALA A 405 -5.21 -12.61 17.19
C ALA A 405 -5.96 -12.93 15.89
N ALA A 406 -5.24 -13.11 14.77
CA ALA A 406 -5.81 -13.46 13.48
C ALA A 406 -6.53 -14.82 13.51
N LEU A 407 -5.96 -15.84 14.15
CA LEU A 407 -6.57 -17.15 14.31
C LEU A 407 -7.85 -17.11 15.15
N VAL A 408 -7.86 -16.31 16.24
CA VAL A 408 -9.05 -16.12 17.06
C VAL A 408 -10.17 -15.48 16.25
N LEU A 409 -9.86 -14.46 15.43
CA LEU A 409 -10.82 -13.82 14.54
C LEU A 409 -11.32 -14.80 13.47
N HIS A 410 -10.43 -15.54 12.81
CA HIS A 410 -10.80 -16.50 11.76
C HIS A 410 -11.67 -17.65 12.28
N ARG A 411 -11.38 -18.18 13.47
CA ARG A 411 -12.17 -19.29 14.08
C ARG A 411 -13.62 -18.90 14.36
N ARG A 412 -13.91 -17.61 14.54
CA ARG A 412 -15.29 -17.12 14.77
C ARG A 412 -16.10 -16.96 13.48
N ALA A 413 -15.43 -16.73 12.35
CA ALA A 413 -16.05 -16.64 11.04
C ALA A 413 -15.16 -17.35 10.00
N PRO A 414 -15.09 -18.69 10.02
CA PRO A 414 -14.24 -19.43 9.11
C PRO A 414 -14.79 -19.36 7.69
N HIS A 415 -13.91 -19.06 6.72
CA HIS A 415 -14.21 -19.04 5.31
C HIS A 415 -13.08 -19.70 4.53
N ALA A 416 -13.42 -20.69 3.71
CA ALA A 416 -12.44 -21.55 3.03
C ALA A 416 -11.50 -20.82 2.04
N ARG A 417 -11.93 -19.67 1.53
CA ARG A 417 -11.17 -18.92 0.50
C ARG A 417 -10.24 -17.83 1.06
N ILE A 418 -10.23 -17.62 2.37
CA ILE A 418 -9.34 -16.63 2.99
C ILE A 418 -7.90 -17.14 2.92
N ALA A 419 -6.97 -16.24 2.55
CA ALA A 419 -5.55 -16.55 2.45
C ALA A 419 -5.00 -17.09 3.78
N LEU A 420 -4.33 -18.26 3.71
CA LEU A 420 -3.68 -18.93 4.83
C LEU A 420 -4.59 -19.11 6.06
N HIS A 421 -5.89 -19.35 5.85
CA HIS A 421 -6.86 -19.51 6.95
C HIS A 421 -6.81 -18.35 7.96
N GLY A 422 -6.72 -17.11 7.46
CA GLY A 422 -6.64 -15.89 8.26
C GLY A 422 -5.22 -15.45 8.65
N LEU A 423 -4.19 -16.25 8.39
CA LEU A 423 -2.80 -15.90 8.67
C LEU A 423 -2.13 -15.04 7.60
N GLY A 424 -2.86 -14.58 6.57
CA GLY A 424 -2.32 -13.74 5.49
C GLY A 424 -1.63 -12.46 6.00
N GLY A 425 -2.28 -11.75 6.92
CA GLY A 425 -1.70 -10.55 7.54
C GLY A 425 -0.41 -10.81 8.34
N PRO A 426 -0.40 -11.77 9.28
CA PRO A 426 0.82 -12.18 9.99
C PRO A 426 1.96 -12.61 9.07
N ALA A 427 1.66 -13.39 8.01
CA ALA A 427 2.66 -13.82 7.03
C ALA A 427 3.28 -12.62 6.30
N VAL A 428 2.47 -11.69 5.84
CA VAL A 428 2.93 -10.46 5.17
C VAL A 428 3.69 -9.54 6.15
N ALA A 429 3.26 -9.44 7.40
CA ALA A 429 3.99 -8.71 8.44
C ALA A 429 5.36 -9.33 8.72
N MET A 430 5.47 -10.66 8.75
CA MET A 430 6.74 -11.38 8.86
C MET A 430 7.67 -11.06 7.69
N LEU A 431 7.15 -11.06 6.46
CA LEU A 431 7.94 -10.68 5.28
C LEU A 431 8.42 -9.23 5.34
N ALA A 432 7.62 -8.30 5.87
CA ALA A 432 8.06 -6.91 6.08
C ALA A 432 9.24 -6.83 7.06
N CYS A 433 9.18 -7.54 8.18
CA CYS A 433 10.28 -7.62 9.15
C CYS A 433 11.53 -8.26 8.55
N ALA A 434 11.36 -9.36 7.81
CA ALA A 434 12.45 -10.05 7.14
C ALA A 434 13.14 -9.17 6.10
N LEU A 435 12.36 -8.49 5.26
CA LEU A 435 12.89 -7.57 4.24
C LEU A 435 13.68 -6.42 4.89
N ALA A 436 13.16 -5.84 5.97
CA ALA A 436 13.86 -4.79 6.70
C ALA A 436 15.15 -5.30 7.37
N GLY A 437 15.11 -6.49 7.98
CA GLY A 437 16.29 -7.14 8.59
C GLY A 437 17.37 -7.44 7.57
N VAL A 438 16.97 -8.03 6.44
CA VAL A 438 17.86 -8.33 5.31
C VAL A 438 18.49 -7.06 4.72
N MET A 439 17.69 -6.01 4.52
CA MET A 439 18.22 -4.73 4.03
C MET A 439 19.19 -4.11 5.03
N THR A 440 18.87 -4.12 6.33
CA THR A 440 19.73 -3.55 7.37
C THR A 440 21.02 -4.36 7.52
N GLY A 441 20.93 -5.67 7.68
CA GLY A 441 22.09 -6.55 7.84
C GLY A 441 22.97 -6.60 6.61
N GLY A 442 22.36 -6.69 5.43
CA GLY A 442 23.13 -6.71 4.18
C GLY A 442 23.83 -5.39 3.87
N VAL A 443 23.21 -4.24 4.16
CA VAL A 443 23.87 -2.93 4.00
C VAL A 443 25.01 -2.78 4.99
N ALA A 444 24.80 -3.14 6.27
CA ALA A 444 25.84 -3.09 7.29
C ALA A 444 27.02 -3.99 6.93
N GLN A 445 26.77 -5.25 6.51
CA GLN A 445 27.80 -6.19 6.07
C GLN A 445 28.54 -5.65 4.84
N ARG A 446 27.81 -5.14 3.83
CA ARG A 446 28.45 -4.63 2.59
C ARG A 446 29.33 -3.41 2.85
N VAL A 447 28.90 -2.52 3.73
CA VAL A 447 29.73 -1.36 4.12
C VAL A 447 30.92 -1.82 4.94
N GLY A 448 30.74 -2.78 5.86
CA GLY A 448 31.83 -3.39 6.61
C GLY A 448 32.92 -3.98 5.68
N ASP A 449 32.51 -4.82 4.72
CA ASP A 449 33.42 -5.43 3.73
C ASP A 449 34.15 -4.37 2.90
N TRP A 450 33.45 -3.29 2.53
CA TRP A 450 34.06 -2.20 1.77
C TRP A 450 35.10 -1.42 2.61
N LEU A 451 34.83 -1.22 3.90
CA LEU A 451 35.76 -0.55 4.82
C LEU A 451 36.96 -1.44 5.16
N ASP A 452 36.78 -2.74 5.25
CA ASP A 452 37.82 -3.71 5.63
C ASP A 452 38.78 -4.06 4.49
N GLY A 453 38.45 -3.64 3.25
CA GLY A 453 39.30 -3.83 2.08
C GLY A 453 39.20 -5.24 1.49
N SER A 454 40.28 -6.03 1.62
CA SER A 454 40.34 -7.43 1.14
C SER A 454 39.81 -8.46 2.16
N GLY A 455 39.62 -8.03 3.42
CA GLY A 455 39.10 -8.89 4.49
C GLY A 455 37.59 -8.96 4.52
N THR A 456 37.08 -9.98 5.22
CA THR A 456 35.66 -10.05 5.63
C THR A 456 35.61 -9.75 7.10
N PRO A 457 34.92 -8.69 7.58
CA PRO A 457 34.90 -8.36 9.00
C PRO A 457 34.41 -9.53 9.86
N GLY A 458 35.08 -9.74 10.99
CA GLY A 458 34.81 -10.83 11.92
C GLY A 458 35.54 -12.13 11.63
N MET A 459 36.28 -12.23 10.51
CA MET A 459 37.13 -13.39 10.16
C MET A 459 38.58 -13.23 10.68
N GLY A 460 38.95 -12.11 11.25
CA GLY A 460 40.20 -11.92 12.03
C GLY A 460 41.41 -11.31 11.32
N GLU A 461 41.28 -10.94 10.03
CA GLU A 461 42.40 -10.40 9.24
C GLU A 461 42.30 -8.91 8.92
N GLY A 462 41.17 -8.24 9.25
CA GLY A 462 40.90 -6.88 8.85
C GLY A 462 41.19 -5.80 9.90
N SER A 463 41.08 -4.53 9.48
CA SER A 463 41.32 -3.35 10.30
C SER A 463 40.13 -2.96 11.17
N ILE A 464 38.94 -3.55 10.93
CA ILE A 464 37.71 -3.31 11.70
C ILE A 464 37.04 -4.64 12.12
N ILE A 465 36.29 -4.58 13.22
CA ILE A 465 35.58 -5.77 13.74
C ILE A 465 34.35 -6.10 12.90
N GLY A 466 33.75 -5.05 12.31
CA GLY A 466 32.56 -5.18 11.50
C GLY A 466 31.24 -4.97 12.24
N PRO A 467 30.10 -5.27 11.58
CA PRO A 467 28.79 -5.08 12.19
C PRO A 467 28.49 -6.13 13.29
N PRO A 468 27.48 -5.87 14.16
CA PRO A 468 27.02 -6.86 15.13
C PRO A 468 26.75 -8.21 14.47
N VAL A 469 27.20 -9.29 15.13
CA VAL A 469 27.16 -10.66 14.63
C VAL A 469 25.81 -11.07 14.03
N LEU A 470 24.70 -10.67 14.66
CA LEU A 470 23.35 -10.97 14.16
C LEU A 470 23.11 -10.39 12.75
N LEU A 471 23.66 -9.21 12.45
CA LEU A 471 23.48 -8.59 11.13
C LEU A 471 24.22 -9.38 10.03
N SER A 472 25.39 -9.94 10.33
CA SER A 472 26.10 -10.83 9.43
C SER A 472 25.31 -12.13 9.16
N TRP A 473 24.70 -12.71 10.20
CA TRP A 473 23.81 -13.86 10.05
C TRP A 473 22.58 -13.52 9.21
N GLN A 474 21.98 -12.34 9.39
CA GLN A 474 20.84 -11.89 8.58
C GLN A 474 21.23 -11.71 7.10
N ALA A 475 22.43 -11.20 6.81
CA ALA A 475 22.93 -11.13 5.45
C ALA A 475 23.10 -12.52 4.82
N ALA A 476 23.63 -13.49 5.57
CA ALA A 476 23.82 -14.86 5.11
C ALA A 476 22.50 -15.63 4.87
N VAL A 477 21.37 -15.20 5.46
CA VAL A 477 20.04 -15.79 5.18
C VAL A 477 19.62 -15.59 3.72
N ILE A 478 20.03 -14.50 3.05
CA ILE A 478 19.58 -14.15 1.69
C ILE A 478 19.86 -15.28 0.69
N PRO A 479 21.13 -15.73 0.45
CA PRO A 479 21.40 -16.76 -0.54
C PRO A 479 20.77 -18.10 -0.16
N VAL A 480 20.72 -18.45 1.12
CA VAL A 480 20.06 -19.68 1.59
C VAL A 480 18.58 -19.66 1.25
N LEU A 481 17.88 -18.52 1.51
CA LEU A 481 16.47 -18.37 1.18
C LEU A 481 16.25 -18.48 -0.35
N LEU A 482 17.11 -17.86 -1.17
CA LEU A 482 17.00 -17.93 -2.63
C LEU A 482 17.14 -19.36 -3.14
N VAL A 483 18.07 -20.15 -2.60
CA VAL A 483 18.23 -21.57 -2.95
C VAL A 483 17.00 -22.37 -2.53
N LEU A 484 16.49 -22.16 -1.31
CA LEU A 484 15.27 -22.82 -0.83
C LEU A 484 14.04 -22.49 -1.70
N LEU A 485 13.97 -21.27 -2.25
CA LEU A 485 12.87 -20.85 -3.13
C LEU A 485 12.90 -21.55 -4.50
N LEU A 486 14.00 -22.12 -4.95
CA LEU A 486 14.03 -22.91 -6.18
C LEU A 486 13.13 -24.14 -6.08
N ILE A 487 13.00 -24.77 -4.91
CA ILE A 487 12.15 -25.94 -4.70
C ILE A 487 10.68 -25.66 -5.01
N PRO A 488 10.01 -24.67 -4.38
CA PRO A 488 8.63 -24.35 -4.69
C PRO A 488 8.44 -23.86 -6.13
N LEU A 489 9.43 -23.17 -6.72
CA LEU A 489 9.36 -22.75 -8.12
C LEU A 489 9.34 -23.97 -9.06
N VAL A 490 10.19 -24.98 -8.83
CA VAL A 490 10.17 -26.23 -9.60
C VAL A 490 8.84 -26.96 -9.40
N VAL A 491 8.35 -27.06 -8.15
CA VAL A 491 7.05 -27.69 -7.85
C VAL A 491 5.92 -26.97 -8.61
N LEU A 492 5.89 -25.64 -8.59
CA LEU A 492 4.88 -24.85 -9.34
C LEU A 492 5.00 -25.07 -10.84
N ALA A 493 6.22 -25.09 -11.41
CA ALA A 493 6.44 -25.36 -12.83
C ALA A 493 5.91 -26.76 -13.23
N VAL A 494 6.23 -27.80 -12.44
CA VAL A 494 5.74 -29.15 -12.67
C VAL A 494 4.21 -29.23 -12.55
N ARG A 495 3.64 -28.60 -11.53
CA ARG A 495 2.17 -28.52 -11.37
C ARG A 495 1.52 -27.83 -12.56
N THR A 496 2.06 -26.71 -13.03
CA THR A 496 1.54 -25.99 -14.21
C THR A 496 1.54 -26.86 -15.45
N VAL A 497 2.64 -27.60 -15.71
CA VAL A 497 2.68 -28.52 -16.84
C VAL A 497 1.66 -29.66 -16.71
N ARG A 498 1.50 -30.22 -15.51
CA ARG A 498 0.50 -31.28 -15.24
C ARG A 498 -0.92 -30.74 -15.41
N THR A 499 -1.23 -29.55 -14.89
CA THR A 499 -2.52 -28.88 -15.06
C THR A 499 -2.81 -28.62 -16.54
N ALA A 500 -1.85 -28.10 -17.30
CA ALA A 500 -2.01 -27.87 -18.73
C ALA A 500 -2.35 -29.17 -19.49
N ARG A 501 -1.68 -30.28 -19.14
CA ARG A 501 -2.01 -31.61 -19.76
C ARG A 501 -3.43 -32.07 -19.39
N ARG A 502 -3.91 -31.84 -18.17
CA ARG A 502 -5.28 -32.19 -17.73
C ARG A 502 -6.33 -31.32 -18.38
N LEU A 503 -6.04 -30.04 -18.61
CA LEU A 503 -6.97 -29.09 -19.25
C LEU A 503 -7.05 -29.27 -20.77
N ALA A 504 -6.07 -29.90 -21.43
CA ALA A 504 -6.06 -30.07 -22.89
C ALA A 504 -7.34 -30.75 -23.43
N PRO A 505 -7.78 -31.90 -22.92
CA PRO A 505 -9.02 -32.52 -23.40
C PRO A 505 -10.29 -31.69 -23.09
N VAL A 506 -10.30 -30.92 -22.01
CA VAL A 506 -11.39 -30.00 -21.66
C VAL A 506 -11.50 -28.87 -22.68
N VAL A 507 -10.36 -28.26 -23.03
CA VAL A 507 -10.29 -27.24 -24.09
C VAL A 507 -10.73 -27.78 -25.42
N GLU A 508 -10.29 -28.99 -25.80
CA GLU A 508 -10.68 -29.64 -27.05
C GLU A 508 -12.20 -29.90 -27.11
N ALA A 509 -12.79 -30.38 -26.02
CA ALA A 509 -14.24 -30.60 -25.93
C ALA A 509 -15.03 -29.27 -26.01
N GLU A 510 -14.55 -28.20 -25.35
CA GLU A 510 -15.22 -26.90 -25.33
C GLU A 510 -15.26 -26.23 -26.72
N TYR A 511 -14.19 -26.36 -27.50
CA TYR A 511 -14.11 -25.78 -28.86
C TYR A 511 -14.63 -26.75 -29.95
N GLY A 512 -14.50 -28.04 -29.75
CA GLY A 512 -14.94 -29.07 -30.74
C GLY A 512 -16.43 -29.31 -30.78
N SER A 513 -17.17 -29.05 -29.70
CA SER A 513 -18.59 -29.42 -29.57
C SER A 513 -19.56 -28.50 -30.35
N ARG A 514 -19.17 -27.32 -30.81
CA ARG A 514 -20.05 -26.35 -31.49
C ARG A 514 -19.88 -26.26 -33.02
N GLU A 515 -18.74 -26.64 -33.57
CA GLU A 515 -18.51 -26.65 -35.01
C GLU A 515 -18.00 -28.02 -35.46
N LYS A 516 -18.88 -28.86 -35.95
CA LYS A 516 -18.59 -30.23 -36.45
C LYS A 516 -17.57 -30.29 -37.63
N LYS A 517 -16.98 -29.15 -38.01
CA LYS A 517 -16.04 -29.05 -39.15
C LYS A 517 -14.62 -28.62 -38.77
N VAL A 518 -14.33 -28.40 -37.50
CA VAL A 518 -12.95 -27.95 -37.10
C VAL A 518 -12.13 -29.18 -36.76
N THR A 519 -11.06 -29.44 -37.51
CA THR A 519 -10.06 -30.46 -37.17
C THR A 519 -9.32 -30.06 -35.90
N PRO A 520 -9.19 -30.97 -34.92
CA PRO A 520 -8.45 -30.67 -33.69
C PRO A 520 -7.01 -30.24 -33.97
N ASP A 521 -6.62 -29.07 -33.49
CA ASP A 521 -5.24 -28.58 -33.53
C ASP A 521 -4.59 -28.79 -32.16
N SER A 522 -3.79 -29.84 -32.04
CA SER A 522 -3.11 -30.19 -30.78
C SER A 522 -2.13 -29.13 -30.28
N VAL A 523 -1.58 -28.32 -31.18
CA VAL A 523 -0.67 -27.21 -30.82
C VAL A 523 -1.47 -26.07 -30.21
N ARG A 524 -2.60 -25.74 -30.82
CA ARG A 524 -3.50 -24.69 -30.35
C ARG A 524 -4.12 -25.07 -29.00
N THR A 525 -4.64 -26.29 -28.88
CA THR A 525 -5.17 -26.87 -27.63
C THR A 525 -4.14 -26.73 -26.50
N ARG A 526 -2.86 -27.12 -26.76
CA ARG A 526 -1.82 -27.01 -25.73
C ARG A 526 -1.50 -25.56 -25.35
N ARG A 527 -1.55 -24.61 -26.30
CA ARG A 527 -1.34 -23.19 -26.03
C ARG A 527 -2.44 -22.63 -25.12
N ILE A 528 -3.71 -22.92 -25.43
CA ILE A 528 -4.87 -22.47 -24.63
C ILE A 528 -4.84 -23.11 -23.23
N ALA A 529 -4.66 -24.42 -23.14
CA ALA A 529 -4.55 -25.15 -21.89
C ALA A 529 -3.36 -24.64 -21.03
N GLY A 530 -2.23 -24.34 -21.68
CA GLY A 530 -1.06 -23.73 -21.02
C GLY A 530 -1.34 -22.32 -20.50
N ALA A 531 -2.10 -21.49 -21.22
CA ALA A 531 -2.51 -20.17 -20.76
C ALA A 531 -3.41 -20.28 -19.52
N ARG A 532 -4.43 -21.16 -19.54
CA ARG A 532 -5.32 -21.44 -18.39
C ARG A 532 -4.52 -21.95 -17.18
N ALA A 533 -3.61 -22.91 -17.40
CA ALA A 533 -2.78 -23.44 -16.31
C ALA A 533 -1.86 -22.38 -15.69
N ARG A 534 -1.34 -21.44 -16.48
CA ARG A 534 -0.58 -20.28 -15.94
C ARG A 534 -1.48 -19.29 -15.18
N ALA A 535 -2.70 -19.10 -15.66
CA ALA A 535 -3.67 -18.26 -14.95
C ALA A 535 -4.00 -18.78 -13.55
N GLU A 536 -4.03 -20.11 -13.37
CA GLU A 536 -4.24 -20.74 -12.05
C GLU A 536 -3.08 -20.56 -11.07
N LEU A 537 -1.88 -20.11 -11.52
CA LEU A 537 -0.74 -19.87 -10.62
C LEU A 537 -1.05 -18.79 -9.56
N THR A 538 -1.88 -17.83 -9.88
CA THR A 538 -2.31 -16.79 -8.93
C THR A 538 -3.07 -17.40 -7.73
N ASP A 539 -3.75 -18.53 -7.95
CA ASP A 539 -4.45 -19.23 -6.87
C ASP A 539 -3.48 -19.95 -5.91
N ALA A 540 -2.23 -20.18 -6.33
CA ALA A 540 -1.17 -20.70 -5.48
C ALA A 540 -0.42 -19.61 -4.67
N ALA A 541 -0.65 -18.32 -4.94
CA ALA A 541 0.05 -17.22 -4.28
C ALA A 541 -0.04 -17.27 -2.72
N PRO A 542 -1.19 -17.57 -2.09
CA PRO A 542 -1.24 -17.69 -0.63
C PRO A 542 -0.31 -18.80 -0.10
N TRP A 543 -0.28 -19.96 -0.76
CA TRP A 543 0.61 -21.04 -0.38
C TRP A 543 2.08 -20.64 -0.49
N LEU A 544 2.46 -19.97 -1.59
CA LEU A 544 3.84 -19.49 -1.79
C LEU A 544 4.25 -18.47 -0.72
N VAL A 545 3.38 -17.48 -0.43
CA VAL A 545 3.61 -16.50 0.63
C VAL A 545 3.75 -17.19 1.99
N GLY A 546 2.91 -18.17 2.29
CA GLY A 546 3.00 -18.94 3.53
C GLY A 546 4.31 -19.70 3.66
N LEU A 547 4.76 -20.33 2.57
CA LEU A 547 6.03 -21.07 2.53
C LEU A 547 7.24 -20.12 2.70
N VAL A 548 7.26 -19.02 1.97
CA VAL A 548 8.33 -18.01 2.08
C VAL A 548 8.38 -17.42 3.48
N SER A 549 7.22 -17.07 4.05
CA SER A 549 7.15 -16.54 5.42
C SER A 549 7.60 -17.58 6.45
N GLY A 550 7.23 -18.85 6.30
CA GLY A 550 7.65 -19.94 7.16
C GLY A 550 9.16 -20.20 7.07
N ALA A 551 9.71 -20.27 5.85
CA ALA A 551 11.15 -20.42 5.62
C ALA A 551 11.93 -19.25 6.22
N THR A 552 11.48 -18.02 6.01
CA THR A 552 12.09 -16.81 6.57
C THR A 552 12.06 -16.81 8.11
N LEU A 553 10.93 -17.23 8.70
CA LEU A 553 10.84 -17.36 10.15
C LEU A 553 11.84 -18.38 10.71
N LEU A 554 11.94 -19.56 10.09
CA LEU A 554 12.88 -20.61 10.51
C LEU A 554 14.34 -20.16 10.36
N LEU A 555 14.68 -19.55 9.21
CA LEU A 555 16.03 -19.02 8.98
C LEU A 555 16.33 -17.84 9.93
N GLY A 556 15.36 -16.99 10.22
CA GLY A 556 15.49 -15.92 11.20
C GLY A 556 15.74 -16.43 12.63
N ILE A 557 15.01 -17.46 13.06
CA ILE A 557 15.27 -18.15 14.35
C ILE A 557 16.67 -18.76 14.33
N GLY A 558 17.05 -19.44 13.24
CA GLY A 558 18.39 -20.00 13.07
C GLY A 558 19.50 -18.94 13.18
N ALA A 559 19.30 -17.77 12.54
CA ALA A 559 20.24 -16.66 12.63
C ALA A 559 20.39 -16.11 14.06
N VAL A 560 19.27 -15.95 14.79
CA VAL A 560 19.30 -15.47 16.19
C VAL A 560 19.99 -16.50 17.08
N LEU A 561 19.64 -17.78 16.95
CA LEU A 561 20.26 -18.85 17.75
C LEU A 561 21.75 -19.00 17.39
N GLY A 562 22.10 -18.98 16.10
CA GLY A 562 23.49 -19.06 15.65
C GLY A 562 24.34 -17.93 16.23
N ALA A 563 23.89 -16.67 16.08
CA ALA A 563 24.56 -15.51 16.61
C ALA A 563 24.68 -15.53 18.15
N TRP A 564 23.64 -16.05 18.85
CA TRP A 564 23.64 -16.10 20.33
C TRP A 564 24.51 -17.22 20.88
N LEU A 565 24.49 -18.40 20.26
CA LEU A 565 25.23 -19.59 20.76
C LEU A 565 26.71 -19.52 20.40
N SER A 566 27.05 -19.02 19.19
CA SER A 566 28.46 -18.94 18.76
C SER A 566 29.16 -17.67 19.24
N GLY A 567 28.43 -16.53 19.29
CA GLY A 567 29.03 -15.21 19.47
C GLY A 567 29.86 -14.73 18.25
N ASP A 568 29.91 -15.51 17.18
CA ASP A 568 30.76 -15.30 15.98
C ASP A 568 29.94 -15.21 14.69
N VAL A 569 30.55 -14.64 13.64
CA VAL A 569 29.96 -14.58 12.30
C VAL A 569 29.81 -16.00 11.72
N PRO A 570 28.89 -16.22 10.73
CA PRO A 570 28.57 -17.56 10.22
C PRO A 570 29.77 -18.40 9.80
N GLY A 571 30.72 -17.81 9.05
CA GLY A 571 31.93 -18.53 8.60
C GLY A 571 32.79 -19.03 9.77
N ARG A 572 33.04 -18.14 10.75
CA ARG A 572 33.82 -18.47 11.93
C ARG A 572 33.11 -19.44 12.88
N ALA A 573 31.79 -19.28 13.04
CA ALA A 573 30.97 -20.19 13.82
C ALA A 573 30.96 -21.63 13.26
N ALA A 574 31.28 -21.82 11.98
CA ALA A 574 31.35 -23.12 11.32
C ALA A 574 32.75 -23.72 11.31
N GLU A 575 33.82 -23.01 11.77
CA GLU A 575 35.17 -23.49 11.83
C GLU A 575 35.27 -24.77 12.68
N GLY A 576 36.01 -25.75 12.19
CA GLY A 576 36.14 -27.05 12.85
C GLY A 576 34.95 -28.00 12.67
N GLY A 577 33.87 -27.54 12.01
CA GLY A 577 32.74 -28.39 11.63
C GLY A 577 32.99 -29.21 10.36
N PRO A 578 31.95 -29.94 9.86
CA PRO A 578 32.08 -30.66 8.60
C PRO A 578 32.39 -29.69 7.46
N ALA A 579 33.30 -30.06 6.56
CA ALA A 579 33.78 -29.19 5.47
C ALA A 579 32.65 -28.59 4.60
N LEU A 580 31.56 -29.33 4.39
CA LEU A 580 30.41 -28.84 3.67
C LEU A 580 29.72 -27.70 4.42
N VAL A 581 29.56 -27.80 5.74
CA VAL A 581 28.90 -26.78 6.57
C VAL A 581 29.72 -25.50 6.58
N GLN A 582 31.03 -25.61 6.74
CA GLN A 582 31.96 -24.48 6.67
C GLN A 582 31.88 -23.78 5.31
N SER A 583 32.01 -24.54 4.19
CA SER A 583 31.92 -23.99 2.84
C SER A 583 30.60 -23.30 2.55
N VAL A 584 29.48 -23.85 3.04
CA VAL A 584 28.16 -23.22 2.89
C VAL A 584 28.08 -21.93 3.71
N ALA A 585 28.60 -21.90 4.94
CA ALA A 585 28.56 -20.72 5.80
C ALA A 585 29.40 -19.57 5.21
N ASP A 586 30.63 -19.86 4.78
CA ASP A 586 31.52 -18.87 4.14
C ASP A 586 30.92 -18.33 2.85
N THR A 587 30.42 -19.23 2.00
CA THR A 587 29.74 -18.83 0.74
C THR A 587 28.49 -18.00 1.00
N ALA A 588 27.66 -18.39 1.96
CA ALA A 588 26.44 -17.66 2.29
C ALA A 588 26.75 -16.26 2.84
N GLN A 589 27.76 -16.11 3.67
CA GLN A 589 28.21 -14.83 4.20
C GLN A 589 28.72 -13.90 3.08
N ALA A 590 29.61 -14.38 2.24
CA ALA A 590 30.16 -13.63 1.10
C ALA A 590 29.08 -13.25 0.08
N LEU A 591 28.26 -14.22 -0.36
CA LEU A 591 27.17 -13.97 -1.31
C LEU A 591 26.11 -13.03 -0.76
N GLY A 592 25.80 -13.09 0.53
CA GLY A 592 24.84 -12.19 1.18
C GLY A 592 25.23 -10.73 1.01
N SER A 593 26.48 -10.39 1.25
CA SER A 593 27.04 -9.06 1.02
C SER A 593 27.00 -8.64 -0.45
N TRP A 594 27.47 -9.51 -1.35
CA TRP A 594 27.51 -9.23 -2.78
C TRP A 594 26.13 -9.06 -3.40
N LEU A 595 25.16 -9.87 -2.99
CA LEU A 595 23.77 -9.77 -3.47
C LEU A 595 23.12 -8.43 -3.09
N ILE A 596 23.45 -7.87 -1.94
CA ILE A 596 22.98 -6.53 -1.56
C ILE A 596 23.63 -5.46 -2.44
N GLY A 597 24.95 -5.55 -2.69
CA GLY A 597 25.65 -4.66 -3.62
C GLY A 597 25.06 -4.71 -5.04
N LEU A 598 24.81 -5.93 -5.54
CA LEU A 598 24.15 -6.14 -6.84
C LEU A 598 22.72 -5.59 -6.82
N GLY A 599 21.97 -5.86 -5.75
CA GLY A 599 20.61 -5.31 -5.58
C GLY A 599 20.58 -3.79 -5.62
N PHE A 600 21.57 -3.12 -5.00
CA PHE A 600 21.70 -1.66 -5.08
C PHE A 600 22.01 -1.18 -6.50
N ILE A 601 22.93 -1.84 -7.22
CA ILE A 601 23.26 -1.51 -8.63
C ILE A 601 22.01 -1.68 -9.51
N LEU A 602 21.29 -2.80 -9.34
CA LEU A 602 20.03 -3.04 -10.05
C LEU A 602 18.98 -1.97 -9.71
N PHE A 603 18.86 -1.60 -8.45
CA PHE A 603 17.95 -0.52 -8.01
C PHE A 603 18.26 0.79 -8.71
N VAL A 604 19.53 1.21 -8.75
CA VAL A 604 19.94 2.46 -9.42
C VAL A 604 19.70 2.37 -10.93
N THR A 605 20.08 1.26 -11.56
CA THR A 605 19.93 1.07 -13.02
C THR A 605 18.47 1.00 -13.43
N TRP A 606 17.63 0.27 -12.69
CA TRP A 606 16.19 0.17 -12.93
C TRP A 606 15.48 1.50 -12.65
N GLY A 607 15.89 2.19 -11.58
CA GLY A 607 15.37 3.52 -11.27
C GLY A 607 15.67 4.52 -12.39
N ARG A 608 16.90 4.53 -12.94
CA ARG A 608 17.27 5.35 -14.10
C ARG A 608 16.51 4.94 -15.36
N ARG A 609 16.31 3.64 -15.58
CA ARG A 609 15.53 3.15 -16.72
C ARG A 609 14.06 3.54 -16.59
N ALA A 610 13.45 3.37 -15.43
CA ALA A 610 12.07 3.80 -15.17
C ALA A 610 11.87 5.32 -15.34
N TYR A 611 12.91 6.11 -15.06
CA TYR A 611 12.86 7.56 -15.30
C TYR A 611 12.80 7.89 -16.80
N ARG A 612 13.50 7.14 -17.65
CA ARG A 612 13.66 7.39 -19.11
C ARG A 612 12.66 6.65 -19.99
N ASP A 613 12.28 5.41 -19.61
CA ASP A 613 11.47 4.50 -20.42
C ASP A 613 10.06 4.34 -19.83
N PRO A 614 8.99 4.76 -20.54
CA PRO A 614 7.61 4.58 -20.10
C PRO A 614 7.22 3.12 -19.87
N SER A 615 7.74 2.16 -20.65
CA SER A 615 7.43 0.73 -20.51
C SER A 615 8.00 0.15 -19.21
N ALA A 616 9.27 0.46 -18.90
CA ALA A 616 9.90 0.06 -17.64
C ALA A 616 9.19 0.72 -16.44
N ARG A 617 8.75 1.97 -16.59
CA ARG A 617 7.97 2.70 -15.59
C ARG A 617 6.63 2.04 -15.29
N ARG A 618 5.89 1.60 -16.33
CA ARG A 618 4.63 0.86 -16.17
C ARG A 618 4.83 -0.43 -15.38
N THR A 619 5.89 -1.19 -15.66
CA THR A 619 6.19 -2.45 -14.96
C THR A 619 6.43 -2.26 -13.46
N ILE A 620 7.23 -1.26 -13.07
CA ILE A 620 7.45 -0.91 -11.66
C ILE A 620 6.18 -0.32 -11.05
N GLY A 621 5.41 0.43 -11.84
CA GLY A 621 4.14 1.03 -11.45
C GLY A 621 3.12 0.02 -10.94
N ILE A 622 3.03 -1.16 -11.53
CA ILE A 622 2.11 -2.24 -11.11
C ILE A 622 2.28 -2.58 -9.62
N LEU A 623 3.53 -2.62 -9.13
CA LEU A 623 3.81 -2.87 -7.72
C LEU A 623 3.19 -1.79 -6.82
N TRP A 624 3.27 -0.53 -7.26
CA TRP A 624 2.70 0.59 -6.51
C TRP A 624 1.19 0.64 -6.60
N ASP A 625 0.62 0.35 -7.78
CA ASP A 625 -0.83 0.34 -7.99
C ASP A 625 -1.52 -0.68 -7.07
N VAL A 626 -0.91 -1.84 -6.85
CA VAL A 626 -1.43 -2.86 -5.93
C VAL A 626 -1.08 -2.53 -4.47
N GLY A 627 0.18 -2.12 -4.22
CA GLY A 627 0.70 -1.96 -2.87
C GLY A 627 0.21 -0.70 -2.14
N THR A 628 -0.18 0.35 -2.88
CA THR A 628 -0.59 1.64 -2.30
C THR A 628 -2.09 1.95 -2.46
N PHE A 629 -2.91 0.94 -2.72
CA PHE A 629 -4.37 1.07 -2.74
C PHE A 629 -4.95 1.42 -1.35
N TRP A 630 -4.39 0.86 -0.29
CA TRP A 630 -4.93 1.02 1.05
C TRP A 630 -4.40 2.25 1.77
N PRO A 631 -5.25 2.96 2.54
CA PRO A 631 -4.82 4.07 3.38
C PRO A 631 -3.66 3.74 4.32
N ARG A 632 -2.87 4.74 4.68
CA ARG A 632 -1.80 4.57 5.67
C ARG A 632 -2.38 4.45 7.08
N ALA A 633 -2.42 3.24 7.64
CA ALA A 633 -3.02 2.96 8.95
C ALA A 633 -2.02 2.45 10.00
N SER A 634 -0.87 1.91 9.58
CA SER A 634 0.14 1.39 10.51
C SER A 634 1.50 2.07 10.40
N HIS A 635 1.95 2.40 9.18
CA HIS A 635 3.26 3.03 8.96
C HIS A 635 3.13 4.37 8.22
N PRO A 636 3.50 5.50 8.85
CA PRO A 636 3.30 6.84 8.26
C PRO A 636 4.28 7.17 7.13
N PHE A 637 5.41 6.46 7.03
CA PHE A 637 6.39 6.62 5.95
C PHE A 637 6.17 5.64 4.79
N ALA A 638 5.10 4.82 4.82
CA ALA A 638 4.68 4.07 3.65
C ALA A 638 4.35 5.03 2.48
N PRO A 639 4.49 4.60 1.21
CA PRO A 639 4.03 5.40 0.08
C PRO A 639 2.57 5.82 0.21
N PRO A 640 2.17 6.98 -0.34
CA PRO A 640 0.81 7.51 -0.20
C PRO A 640 -0.24 6.63 -0.87
N CYS A 641 -1.45 6.64 -0.33
CA CYS A 641 -2.60 5.94 -0.89
C CYS A 641 -3.22 6.74 -2.04
N TYR A 642 -3.23 6.18 -3.25
CA TYR A 642 -3.86 6.85 -4.38
C TYR A 642 -5.39 6.74 -4.36
N ALA A 643 -5.94 5.70 -3.75
CA ALA A 643 -7.39 5.52 -3.67
C ALA A 643 -8.08 6.60 -2.79
N GLU A 644 -7.35 7.23 -1.85
CA GLU A 644 -7.84 8.41 -1.11
C GLU A 644 -8.10 9.63 -2.01
N ARG A 645 -7.57 9.63 -3.25
CA ARG A 645 -7.91 10.59 -4.29
C ARG A 645 -8.89 9.98 -5.29
N ALA A 646 -8.60 8.81 -5.84
CA ALA A 646 -9.35 8.24 -6.95
C ALA A 646 -10.79 7.85 -6.58
N VAL A 647 -11.03 7.28 -5.39
CA VAL A 647 -12.39 6.89 -4.97
C VAL A 647 -13.31 8.11 -4.79
N PRO A 648 -12.91 9.16 -4.07
CA PRO A 648 -13.68 10.39 -4.00
C PRO A 648 -13.93 11.07 -5.36
N ASP A 649 -12.93 11.13 -6.24
CA ASP A 649 -13.07 11.74 -7.57
C ASP A 649 -14.14 11.02 -8.40
N LEU A 650 -14.10 9.68 -8.45
CA LEU A 650 -15.10 8.86 -9.12
C LEU A 650 -16.49 9.02 -8.50
N THR A 651 -16.59 8.96 -7.17
CA THR A 651 -17.85 9.14 -6.45
C THR A 651 -18.48 10.50 -6.77
N TRP A 652 -17.67 11.54 -6.70
CA TRP A 652 -18.12 12.90 -7.02
C TRP A 652 -18.56 13.03 -8.48
N ARG A 653 -17.81 12.48 -9.44
CA ARG A 653 -18.21 12.53 -10.87
C ARG A 653 -19.53 11.86 -11.11
N MET A 654 -19.71 10.65 -10.61
CA MET A 654 -20.98 9.92 -10.74
C MET A 654 -22.15 10.70 -10.16
N ALA A 655 -21.98 11.22 -8.95
CA ALA A 655 -23.04 11.93 -8.26
C ALA A 655 -23.37 13.29 -8.90
N SER A 656 -22.36 14.10 -9.25
CA SER A 656 -22.57 15.41 -9.84
C SER A 656 -23.17 15.34 -11.25
N TRP A 657 -22.73 14.36 -12.06
CA TRP A 657 -23.25 14.17 -13.40
C TRP A 657 -24.72 13.71 -13.38
N THR A 658 -25.02 12.66 -12.57
CA THR A 658 -26.41 12.17 -12.46
C THR A 658 -27.35 13.19 -11.85
N ALA A 659 -26.90 14.03 -10.91
CA ALA A 659 -27.72 15.09 -10.32
C ALA A 659 -28.02 16.20 -11.34
N ARG A 660 -27.08 16.59 -12.20
CA ARG A 660 -27.25 17.64 -13.22
C ARG A 660 -28.10 17.19 -14.41
N THR A 661 -27.90 15.98 -14.88
CA THR A 661 -28.50 15.49 -16.12
C THR A 661 -29.74 14.64 -15.90
N GLY A 662 -29.97 14.13 -14.69
CA GLY A 662 -30.95 13.07 -14.43
C GLY A 662 -30.69 11.78 -15.22
N GLY A 663 -29.51 11.65 -15.84
CA GLY A 663 -29.13 10.57 -16.76
C GLY A 663 -28.80 9.26 -16.08
N ARG A 664 -28.53 8.24 -16.92
CA ARG A 664 -28.09 6.91 -16.53
C ARG A 664 -26.59 6.77 -16.70
N LEU A 665 -25.89 6.12 -15.75
CA LEU A 665 -24.45 5.99 -15.78
C LEU A 665 -24.03 4.53 -15.61
N VAL A 666 -23.10 4.06 -16.44
CA VAL A 666 -22.35 2.82 -16.20
C VAL A 666 -20.90 3.17 -15.87
N ILE A 667 -20.41 2.72 -14.70
CA ILE A 667 -18.99 2.75 -14.39
C ILE A 667 -18.35 1.43 -14.80
N SER A 668 -17.38 1.50 -15.72
CA SER A 668 -16.73 0.37 -16.38
C SER A 668 -15.28 0.25 -15.88
N GLY A 669 -15.02 -0.71 -14.97
CA GLY A 669 -13.72 -0.90 -14.34
C GLY A 669 -12.95 -2.10 -14.85
N HIS A 670 -11.74 -1.90 -15.39
CA HIS A 670 -10.80 -2.95 -15.77
C HIS A 670 -9.81 -3.25 -14.64
N SER A 671 -9.57 -4.53 -14.33
CA SER A 671 -8.52 -4.93 -13.40
C SER A 671 -8.63 -4.16 -12.06
N GLN A 672 -7.57 -3.44 -11.64
CA GLN A 672 -7.57 -2.56 -10.45
C GLN A 672 -8.65 -1.47 -10.53
N GLY A 673 -9.00 -1.01 -11.73
CA GLY A 673 -10.12 -0.08 -11.95
C GLY A 673 -11.46 -0.64 -11.47
N SER A 674 -11.66 -1.97 -11.51
CA SER A 674 -12.86 -2.60 -10.97
C SER A 674 -12.95 -2.49 -9.43
N VAL A 675 -11.80 -2.50 -8.73
CA VAL A 675 -11.72 -2.32 -7.28
C VAL A 675 -12.03 -0.88 -6.90
N LEU A 676 -11.49 0.10 -7.68
CA LEU A 676 -11.80 1.52 -7.51
C LEU A 676 -13.29 1.80 -7.79
N ALA A 677 -13.83 1.24 -8.88
CA ALA A 677 -15.23 1.39 -9.24
C ALA A 677 -16.17 0.84 -8.15
N ALA A 678 -15.92 -0.38 -7.66
CA ALA A 678 -16.67 -0.98 -6.57
C ALA A 678 -16.61 -0.12 -5.30
N ALA A 679 -15.42 0.36 -4.93
CA ALA A 679 -15.24 1.23 -3.76
C ALA A 679 -15.97 2.57 -3.91
N ALA A 680 -15.97 3.17 -5.11
CA ALA A 680 -16.64 4.44 -5.40
C ALA A 680 -18.17 4.30 -5.38
N VAL A 681 -18.71 3.24 -5.97
CA VAL A 681 -20.15 2.97 -5.96
C VAL A 681 -20.68 2.76 -4.54
N TRP A 682 -19.87 2.14 -3.66
CA TRP A 682 -20.24 2.01 -2.24
C TRP A 682 -20.37 3.34 -1.49
N GLN A 683 -19.64 4.38 -1.93
CA GLN A 683 -19.72 5.71 -1.33
C GLN A 683 -20.95 6.52 -1.78
N LEU A 684 -21.64 6.09 -2.85
CA LEU A 684 -22.79 6.80 -3.39
C LEU A 684 -23.99 6.77 -2.42
N PRO A 685 -24.74 7.88 -2.30
CA PRO A 685 -26.06 7.90 -1.67
C PRO A 685 -27.02 6.93 -2.37
N GLU A 686 -28.00 6.39 -1.63
CA GLU A 686 -28.94 5.40 -2.14
C GLU A 686 -29.69 5.93 -3.38
N GLY A 687 -30.16 7.17 -3.36
CA GLY A 687 -30.87 7.77 -4.49
C GLY A 687 -30.03 7.89 -5.76
N THR A 688 -28.73 8.17 -5.65
CA THR A 688 -27.81 8.21 -6.80
C THR A 688 -27.46 6.82 -7.29
N ARG A 689 -27.29 5.87 -6.37
CA ARG A 689 -26.87 4.50 -6.66
C ARG A 689 -27.86 3.77 -7.59
N HIS A 690 -29.16 4.07 -7.51
CA HIS A 690 -30.19 3.51 -8.39
C HIS A 690 -30.02 3.93 -9.86
N ARG A 691 -29.25 4.98 -10.17
CA ARG A 691 -28.98 5.45 -11.53
C ARG A 691 -27.61 5.05 -12.06
N VAL A 692 -26.85 4.27 -11.27
CA VAL A 692 -25.49 3.84 -11.59
C VAL A 692 -25.44 2.33 -11.69
N ALA A 693 -24.98 1.81 -12.84
CA ALA A 693 -24.63 0.41 -13.03
C ALA A 693 -23.13 0.20 -12.88
N LEU A 694 -22.75 -0.98 -12.46
CA LEU A 694 -21.36 -1.39 -12.30
C LEU A 694 -21.02 -2.49 -13.32
N LEU A 695 -20.07 -2.24 -14.21
CA LEU A 695 -19.50 -3.21 -15.13
C LEU A 695 -18.04 -3.45 -14.75
N THR A 696 -17.75 -4.66 -14.26
CA THR A 696 -16.39 -5.05 -13.89
C THR A 696 -15.87 -6.11 -14.86
N TYR A 697 -14.59 -6.03 -15.24
CA TYR A 697 -13.99 -7.00 -16.14
C TYR A 697 -12.49 -7.18 -15.87
N GLY A 698 -12.02 -8.43 -16.07
CA GLY A 698 -10.68 -8.79 -15.62
C GLY A 698 -10.46 -8.52 -14.11
N SER A 699 -11.52 -8.66 -13.32
CA SER A 699 -11.59 -8.14 -11.96
C SER A 699 -10.88 -9.01 -10.93
N PRO A 700 -9.95 -8.45 -10.09
CA PRO A 700 -9.32 -9.15 -8.98
C PRO A 700 -10.16 -9.17 -7.69
N LEU A 701 -11.40 -8.66 -7.69
CA LEU A 701 -12.21 -8.40 -6.50
C LEU A 701 -12.30 -9.60 -5.54
N GLU A 702 -12.67 -10.79 -6.00
CA GLU A 702 -12.70 -11.97 -5.15
C GLU A 702 -11.35 -12.69 -5.13
N ARG A 703 -10.73 -12.88 -6.32
CA ARG A 703 -9.56 -13.72 -6.49
C ARG A 703 -8.33 -13.25 -5.71
N LEU A 704 -8.12 -11.93 -5.63
CA LEU A 704 -7.03 -11.30 -4.87
C LEU A 704 -7.56 -10.54 -3.65
N TYR A 705 -8.44 -9.55 -3.85
CA TYR A 705 -8.88 -8.69 -2.75
C TYR A 705 -9.74 -9.43 -1.73
N GLY A 706 -10.66 -10.28 -2.17
CA GLY A 706 -11.50 -11.07 -1.26
C GLY A 706 -10.71 -12.06 -0.40
N ARG A 707 -9.65 -12.65 -0.97
CA ARG A 707 -8.78 -13.59 -0.25
C ARG A 707 -7.86 -12.91 0.75
N TRP A 708 -7.24 -11.79 0.37
CA TRP A 708 -6.23 -11.12 1.18
C TRP A 708 -6.80 -10.07 2.12
N PHE A 709 -7.93 -9.46 1.77
CA PHE A 709 -8.59 -8.40 2.53
C PHE A 709 -10.05 -8.75 2.84
N PRO A 710 -10.30 -9.89 3.52
CA PRO A 710 -11.65 -10.47 3.63
C PRO A 710 -12.62 -9.60 4.42
N ALA A 711 -12.14 -8.74 5.32
CA ALA A 711 -13.00 -7.79 6.05
C ALA A 711 -13.63 -6.71 5.14
N TYR A 712 -13.08 -6.50 3.95
CA TYR A 712 -13.46 -5.41 3.04
C TYR A 712 -14.04 -5.91 1.72
N PHE A 713 -13.46 -6.95 1.13
CA PHE A 713 -13.83 -7.54 -0.16
C PHE A 713 -14.10 -9.05 -0.08
N GLY A 714 -14.27 -9.59 1.13
CA GLY A 714 -14.67 -10.99 1.29
C GLY A 714 -16.10 -11.23 0.79
N ALA A 715 -16.55 -12.49 0.84
CA ALA A 715 -17.82 -12.91 0.33
C ALA A 715 -19.02 -12.12 0.94
N GLY A 716 -18.99 -11.86 2.25
CA GLY A 716 -20.01 -11.04 2.91
C GLY A 716 -20.12 -9.63 2.34
N PRO A 717 -19.04 -8.80 2.41
CA PRO A 717 -19.03 -7.46 1.82
C PRO A 717 -19.37 -7.44 0.32
N LEU A 718 -18.83 -8.36 -0.50
CA LEU A 718 -19.19 -8.41 -1.93
C LEU A 718 -20.65 -8.81 -2.17
N GLY A 719 -21.19 -9.71 -1.33
CA GLY A 719 -22.61 -10.05 -1.35
C GLY A 719 -23.49 -8.85 -0.96
N ASP A 720 -23.06 -8.03 0.02
CA ASP A 720 -23.75 -6.79 0.38
C ASP A 720 -23.74 -5.80 -0.79
N LEU A 721 -22.60 -5.62 -1.46
CA LEU A 721 -22.51 -4.77 -2.65
C LEU A 721 -23.45 -5.26 -3.75
N GLY A 722 -23.49 -6.57 -4.02
CA GLY A 722 -24.39 -7.15 -5.02
C GLY A 722 -25.88 -6.95 -4.70
N ARG A 723 -26.25 -6.86 -3.41
CA ARG A 723 -27.62 -6.53 -2.98
C ARG A 723 -27.94 -5.03 -3.06
N GLU A 724 -26.95 -4.19 -2.84
CA GLU A 724 -27.14 -2.73 -2.80
C GLU A 724 -27.02 -2.07 -4.17
N VAL A 725 -26.23 -2.66 -5.10
CA VAL A 725 -26.09 -2.17 -6.48
C VAL A 725 -27.21 -2.74 -7.35
N HIS A 726 -28.04 -1.88 -7.89
CA HIS A 726 -29.21 -2.29 -8.67
C HIS A 726 -28.83 -3.12 -9.92
N CYS A 727 -27.75 -2.73 -10.60
CA CYS A 727 -27.26 -3.40 -11.81
C CYS A 727 -25.76 -3.60 -11.72
N TRP A 728 -25.32 -4.85 -11.63
CA TRP A 728 -23.89 -5.21 -11.66
C TRP A 728 -23.68 -6.41 -12.57
N ARG A 729 -22.65 -6.36 -13.43
CA ARG A 729 -22.16 -7.45 -14.25
C ARG A 729 -20.65 -7.55 -14.17
N ASN A 730 -20.12 -8.79 -14.09
CA ASN A 730 -18.70 -9.08 -14.09
C ASN A 730 -18.32 -9.99 -15.26
N LEU A 731 -17.37 -9.56 -16.09
CA LEU A 731 -16.84 -10.31 -17.22
C LEU A 731 -15.46 -10.89 -16.87
N TRP A 732 -15.24 -12.15 -17.20
CA TRP A 732 -13.99 -12.82 -16.88
C TRP A 732 -13.64 -13.91 -17.91
N ARG A 733 -12.33 -14.25 -17.99
CA ARG A 733 -11.77 -15.30 -18.83
C ARG A 733 -11.03 -16.33 -18.01
N ALA A 734 -11.08 -17.62 -18.40
CA ALA A 734 -10.32 -18.68 -17.74
C ALA A 734 -8.79 -18.56 -17.99
N THR A 735 -8.38 -17.83 -19.00
CA THR A 735 -6.98 -17.54 -19.37
C THR A 735 -6.40 -16.32 -18.64
N ASP A 736 -7.25 -15.57 -17.92
CA ASP A 736 -6.84 -14.38 -17.17
C ASP A 736 -6.16 -14.76 -15.85
N PRO A 737 -4.86 -14.37 -15.63
CA PRO A 737 -4.17 -14.68 -14.38
C PRO A 737 -4.59 -13.80 -13.20
N ILE A 738 -5.24 -12.66 -13.44
CA ILE A 738 -5.57 -11.64 -12.43
C ILE A 738 -7.07 -11.63 -12.15
N GLY A 739 -7.88 -11.52 -13.21
CA GLY A 739 -9.32 -11.49 -13.13
C GLY A 739 -9.94 -12.85 -12.87
N GLY A 740 -11.16 -12.82 -12.34
CA GLY A 740 -11.92 -14.02 -12.08
C GLY A 740 -13.40 -13.73 -11.75
N PRO A 741 -14.21 -14.77 -11.47
CA PRO A 741 -15.58 -14.58 -11.02
C PRO A 741 -15.62 -13.99 -9.60
N VAL A 742 -16.57 -13.09 -9.34
CA VAL A 742 -16.80 -12.44 -8.04
C VAL A 742 -17.61 -13.32 -7.09
N ARG A 743 -18.49 -14.19 -7.62
CA ARG A 743 -19.26 -15.22 -6.90
C ARG A 743 -20.17 -14.67 -5.78
N THR A 744 -20.79 -13.53 -6.00
CA THR A 744 -21.74 -12.94 -5.04
C THR A 744 -22.91 -13.86 -4.70
N GLY A 745 -23.38 -14.69 -5.65
CA GLY A 745 -24.51 -15.62 -5.48
C GLY A 745 -24.22 -16.86 -4.62
N ALA A 746 -22.98 -17.11 -4.23
CA ALA A 746 -22.60 -18.28 -3.43
C ALA A 746 -23.01 -18.19 -1.95
N GLU A 747 -23.36 -17.00 -1.46
CA GLU A 747 -23.85 -16.74 -0.09
C GLU A 747 -25.24 -16.12 -0.12
N GLY A 748 -26.22 -16.90 0.32
CA GLY A 748 -27.60 -16.57 0.71
C GLY A 748 -28.25 -15.31 0.13
N GLY A 749 -28.83 -15.38 -1.06
CA GLY A 749 -29.76 -14.36 -1.58
C GLY A 749 -29.14 -13.13 -2.25
N ALA A 750 -27.84 -13.08 -2.45
CA ALA A 750 -27.23 -12.06 -3.31
C ALA A 750 -27.40 -12.44 -4.81
N PRO A 751 -27.67 -11.49 -5.72
CA PRO A 751 -27.80 -11.76 -7.14
C PRO A 751 -26.47 -12.25 -7.73
N ALA A 752 -26.53 -13.19 -8.68
CA ALA A 752 -25.37 -13.61 -9.44
C ALA A 752 -24.95 -12.49 -10.42
N VAL A 753 -23.76 -11.94 -10.23
CA VAL A 753 -23.23 -10.85 -11.07
C VAL A 753 -22.31 -11.34 -12.19
N ASP A 754 -21.80 -12.57 -12.08
CA ASP A 754 -20.85 -13.11 -13.03
C ASP A 754 -21.53 -13.51 -14.34
N HIS A 755 -21.00 -13.06 -15.46
CA HIS A 755 -21.24 -13.70 -16.76
C HIS A 755 -20.51 -15.05 -16.80
N GLY A 756 -20.95 -15.99 -17.62
CA GLY A 756 -20.18 -17.19 -17.90
C GLY A 756 -18.78 -16.84 -18.42
N PRO A 757 -17.80 -17.76 -18.33
CA PRO A 757 -16.45 -17.45 -18.81
C PRO A 757 -16.45 -17.09 -20.30
N LEU A 758 -15.87 -15.94 -20.63
CA LEU A 758 -15.70 -15.53 -22.02
C LEU A 758 -14.74 -16.47 -22.73
N LYS A 759 -15.02 -16.77 -23.98
CA LYS A 759 -14.12 -17.57 -24.82
C LYS A 759 -12.82 -16.80 -25.09
N ASP A 760 -11.68 -17.46 -24.86
CA ASP A 760 -10.38 -16.89 -25.16
C ASP A 760 -9.39 -17.99 -25.60
N PRO A 761 -9.08 -18.06 -26.92
CA PRO A 761 -9.50 -17.14 -27.99
C PRO A 761 -10.98 -17.32 -28.40
N LEU A 762 -11.53 -16.31 -29.10
CA LEU A 762 -12.92 -16.38 -29.60
C LEU A 762 -13.12 -17.52 -30.60
N ALA A 763 -12.18 -17.75 -31.51
CA ALA A 763 -12.17 -18.83 -32.48
C ALA A 763 -10.97 -19.77 -32.23
N TYR A 764 -11.28 -21.08 -32.24
CA TYR A 764 -10.24 -22.10 -32.05
C TYR A 764 -9.36 -22.32 -33.29
N GLY A 765 -9.96 -22.35 -34.48
CA GLY A 765 -9.32 -22.59 -35.74
C GLY A 765 -9.46 -21.42 -36.72
N ARG A 766 -9.08 -21.67 -37.98
CA ARG A 766 -9.29 -20.72 -39.07
C ARG A 766 -10.66 -20.92 -39.66
N THR A 767 -11.42 -19.85 -39.81
CA THR A 767 -12.73 -19.81 -40.44
C THR A 767 -12.80 -18.67 -41.45
N GLU A 768 -13.83 -18.56 -42.26
CA GLU A 768 -14.00 -17.39 -43.16
C GLU A 768 -14.05 -16.09 -42.36
N ARG A 769 -14.66 -16.09 -41.17
CA ARG A 769 -14.76 -14.93 -40.28
C ARG A 769 -13.46 -14.66 -39.55
N HIS A 770 -12.63 -15.66 -39.29
CA HIS A 770 -11.37 -15.61 -38.59
C HIS A 770 -10.27 -16.29 -39.43
N PRO A 771 -9.77 -15.66 -40.50
CA PRO A 771 -8.84 -16.27 -41.45
C PRO A 771 -7.43 -16.44 -40.84
N LEU A 772 -7.10 -15.70 -39.79
CA LEU A 772 -5.87 -15.82 -39.01
C LEU A 772 -6.16 -16.39 -37.63
N PRO A 773 -5.19 -17.05 -36.99
CA PRO A 773 -5.34 -17.54 -35.61
C PRO A 773 -5.61 -16.39 -34.63
N GLU A 774 -6.71 -16.44 -33.94
CA GLU A 774 -7.09 -15.47 -32.92
C GLU A 774 -6.08 -15.44 -31.76
N PRO A 775 -5.70 -14.26 -31.22
CA PRO A 775 -4.83 -14.18 -30.08
C PRO A 775 -5.50 -14.73 -28.81
N ILE A 776 -4.69 -15.23 -27.87
CA ILE A 776 -5.13 -15.52 -26.52
C ILE A 776 -4.90 -14.23 -25.74
N LEU A 777 -5.97 -13.53 -25.40
CA LEU A 777 -5.94 -12.18 -24.85
C LEU A 777 -5.64 -12.15 -23.34
N GLY A 778 -6.09 -13.18 -22.62
CA GLY A 778 -5.89 -13.30 -21.18
C GLY A 778 -6.52 -12.12 -20.43
N HIS A 779 -5.66 -11.25 -19.87
CA HIS A 779 -6.07 -10.09 -19.09
C HIS A 779 -6.34 -8.82 -19.93
N SER A 780 -6.01 -8.85 -21.21
CA SER A 780 -6.09 -7.67 -22.08
C SER A 780 -7.40 -7.62 -22.89
N ASP A 781 -7.68 -6.45 -23.47
CA ASP A 781 -8.69 -6.24 -24.55
C ASP A 781 -10.09 -6.82 -24.28
N TYR A 782 -10.60 -6.67 -23.07
CA TYR A 782 -11.96 -7.07 -22.72
C TYR A 782 -13.01 -6.23 -23.48
N GLN A 783 -12.73 -4.96 -23.70
CA GLN A 783 -13.64 -4.04 -24.41
C GLN A 783 -13.84 -4.40 -25.90
N ALA A 784 -12.84 -5.09 -26.50
CA ALA A 784 -12.96 -5.58 -27.87
C ALA A 784 -13.81 -6.86 -27.99
N ASP A 785 -14.17 -7.49 -26.87
CA ASP A 785 -15.06 -8.68 -26.87
C ASP A 785 -16.50 -8.23 -27.17
N PRO A 786 -17.20 -8.84 -28.14
CA PRO A 786 -18.58 -8.50 -28.47
C PRO A 786 -19.55 -8.54 -27.27
N VAL A 787 -19.29 -9.40 -26.29
CA VAL A 787 -20.10 -9.51 -25.07
C VAL A 787 -20.05 -8.25 -24.23
N PHE A 788 -18.93 -7.51 -24.27
CA PHE A 788 -18.79 -6.27 -23.51
C PHE A 788 -19.86 -5.23 -23.89
N ALA A 789 -20.02 -4.96 -25.18
CA ALA A 789 -21.01 -3.99 -25.65
C ALA A 789 -22.44 -4.42 -25.33
N VAL A 790 -22.75 -5.72 -25.49
CA VAL A 790 -24.06 -6.31 -25.19
C VAL A 790 -24.40 -6.16 -23.70
N GLU A 791 -23.50 -6.53 -22.80
CA GLU A 791 -23.74 -6.45 -21.35
C GLU A 791 -23.79 -5.00 -20.86
N ARG A 792 -22.99 -4.11 -21.43
CA ARG A 792 -23.07 -2.67 -21.17
C ARG A 792 -24.44 -2.10 -21.53
N ALA A 793 -24.96 -2.37 -22.73
CA ALA A 793 -26.28 -1.94 -23.16
C ALA A 793 -27.37 -2.51 -22.23
N ALA A 794 -27.33 -3.81 -21.95
CA ALA A 794 -28.27 -4.47 -21.05
C ALA A 794 -28.25 -3.91 -19.62
N LEU A 795 -27.11 -3.43 -19.12
CA LEU A 795 -27.01 -2.73 -17.83
C LEU A 795 -27.71 -1.38 -17.88
N LEU A 796 -27.47 -0.58 -18.92
CA LEU A 796 -28.11 0.72 -19.09
C LEU A 796 -29.62 0.61 -19.25
N ASP A 797 -30.11 -0.40 -19.97
CA ASP A 797 -31.57 -0.61 -20.19
C ASP A 797 -32.32 -1.00 -18.91
N ARG A 798 -31.63 -1.60 -17.95
CA ARG A 798 -32.21 -1.96 -16.63
C ARG A 798 -32.23 -0.79 -15.64
N LEU A 799 -31.50 0.30 -15.91
CA LEU A 799 -31.55 1.49 -15.07
C LEU A 799 -32.84 2.29 -15.32
N PRO A 800 -33.37 3.01 -14.31
CA PRO A 800 -34.51 3.88 -14.50
C PRO A 800 -34.26 4.87 -15.65
N PRO A 801 -35.27 5.18 -16.46
CA PRO A 801 -35.13 6.15 -17.55
C PRO A 801 -34.66 7.51 -17.02
N ALA A 802 -33.99 8.27 -17.87
CA ALA A 802 -33.55 9.62 -17.50
C ALA A 802 -34.77 10.48 -17.11
N LEU A 803 -34.62 11.26 -16.03
CA LEU A 803 -35.64 12.25 -15.68
C LEU A 803 -35.58 13.36 -16.74
N PRO A 804 -36.76 13.91 -17.16
CA PRO A 804 -36.77 15.09 -17.99
C PRO A 804 -35.96 16.21 -17.33
N ALA A 805 -35.08 16.86 -18.06
CA ALA A 805 -34.31 17.96 -17.54
C ALA A 805 -35.28 18.99 -16.92
N GLN A 806 -35.11 19.28 -15.64
CA GLN A 806 -35.83 20.42 -15.05
C GLN A 806 -35.33 21.65 -15.79
N ARG A 807 -36.17 22.17 -16.70
CA ARG A 807 -35.97 23.51 -17.23
C ARG A 807 -36.03 24.45 -16.04
N ASP A 808 -34.92 25.11 -15.74
CA ASP A 808 -34.88 26.18 -14.76
C ASP A 808 -35.94 27.23 -15.19
N GLY A 809 -37.07 27.22 -14.48
CA GLY A 809 -38.17 28.16 -14.69
C GLY A 809 -37.87 29.53 -14.10
N THR A 810 -36.79 30.19 -14.59
CA THR A 810 -36.47 31.57 -14.19
C THR A 810 -35.87 32.35 -15.35
N ALA A 811 -36.60 32.44 -16.49
CA ALA A 811 -36.31 33.43 -17.50
C ALA A 811 -37.52 33.72 -18.39
N ALA A 812 -38.75 33.77 -17.85
CA ALA A 812 -39.91 34.25 -18.60
C ALA A 812 -40.99 34.78 -17.65
N ASP A 813 -40.71 35.78 -16.89
CA ASP A 813 -41.73 36.75 -16.44
C ASP A 813 -41.05 38.04 -15.90
N ARG A 814 -40.44 38.79 -16.80
CA ARG A 814 -40.24 40.25 -16.63
C ARG A 814 -40.70 40.93 -17.89
N GLY A 815 -41.99 40.76 -18.15
CA GLY A 815 -42.72 41.60 -19.10
C GLY A 815 -43.14 42.85 -18.38
N THR A 816 -42.71 43.96 -18.92
CA THR A 816 -43.36 45.28 -18.95
C THR A 816 -44.06 45.76 -17.66
N ALA A 817 -43.34 46.57 -16.92
CA ALA A 817 -44.00 47.64 -16.10
C ALA A 817 -43.29 48.94 -16.44
N GLU A 818 -44.14 49.85 -16.97
CA GLU A 818 -43.85 51.22 -17.37
C GLU A 818 -43.23 52.07 -16.26
N SER A 819 -42.32 52.94 -16.72
CA SER A 819 -41.82 54.10 -15.94
C SER A 819 -42.90 55.13 -15.67
N PRO A 820 -42.78 55.82 -14.57
CA PRO A 820 -43.07 57.28 -14.60
C PRO A 820 -41.79 58.10 -14.31
N ARG A 821 -41.63 59.12 -15.14
CA ARG A 821 -40.69 60.25 -14.98
C ARG A 821 -40.94 61.05 -13.72
N SER A 822 -39.93 61.51 -13.01
CA SER A 822 -39.79 62.85 -12.44
C SER A 822 -38.31 63.09 -12.10
N GLN A 823 -37.63 63.93 -12.78
CA GLN A 823 -37.17 65.28 -12.54
C GLN A 823 -36.37 65.47 -11.24
N GLY A 824 -35.11 65.84 -11.43
CA GLY A 824 -34.57 66.99 -10.71
C GLY A 824 -33.36 66.78 -9.79
N SER A 825 -32.31 67.42 -10.25
CA SER A 825 -31.29 68.24 -9.54
C SER A 825 -30.01 67.59 -9.06
N SER A 826 -29.01 67.94 -9.82
CA SER A 826 -27.75 68.66 -9.48
C SER A 826 -27.08 68.39 -8.10
N GLY A 827 -25.78 68.19 -8.20
CA GLY A 827 -24.85 68.48 -7.07
C GLY A 827 -23.55 67.71 -7.10
N ARG A 828 -22.56 68.22 -7.78
CA ARG A 828 -21.13 68.34 -7.53
C ARG A 828 -20.55 67.56 -6.31
N SER A 829 -19.47 66.83 -6.51
CA SER A 829 -18.06 67.23 -6.35
C SER A 829 -17.29 66.32 -5.42
N SER A 830 -16.20 65.77 -5.95
CA SER A 830 -14.88 65.57 -5.44
C SER A 830 -14.70 64.92 -4.07
N ALA A 831 -14.05 63.81 -4.00
CA ALA A 831 -12.65 63.62 -3.66
C ALA A 831 -12.31 62.10 -3.82
#